data_f8c7b15239217d33a503a99e8a6597c2
#
_entry.id   f8c7b15239217d33a503a99e8a6597c2
#
_cell.length_a   1.000
_cell.length_b   1.000
_cell.length_c   1.000
_cell.angle_alpha   90.00
_cell.angle_beta   90.00
_cell.angle_gamma   90.00
#
_symmetry.space_group_name_H-M   'P 1'
#
loop_
_entity.id
_entity.type
_entity.pdbx_description
1 polymer ?
#
loop_
_entity_poly.entity_id
_entity_poly.type
_entity_poly.pdbx_seq_one_letter_code
_entity_poly.pdbx_strand_id
1 'polypeptide(L)'
;MKKLTLILILSILLGCTNTANAEVSKEARQLYQKACQLELQNNPEGAILLMREAIEKSDNEAMFYTKLAGLYADIGDYNNALGAYKTAIRLRPNDAFIYISIGNILQTTGDYENAYNSYMQAMEIFPTYKFNYVNIANVLSAQGKYDKAIEYYNLFLTDYPDQTSAKESLGNAYLQTGKFALACKKYGEAYKDSPETFREQANYGYALFEEKQYSAAIEMFKLTLLENPDNMRARADLAVSYHAINKYDLSKQQFEQIFKLKPDLTNLRIYYANLLSDMKLYDEAIAEYSKYIKAYPNDADAYKLLALVYKNQGKDDLAITNLLASLSKNNKDIEVKKELALQYHKKNDYLTAIKYYDEILKSEPENYDVKANKALALHALKRYDKAIKIYEELLATKDNERLSKNLVSAYISKGDYLLTQDKYKESIEPFEQAIARDSNQSYAFYGLAKAYELLDNKDLAMTNYEKALEIEPEKELYKKDYEAFVATLPKTDGIPEVKNTNNITTLPDTSEKKPVVIKPVSNEDFNNESAPTTEVKQPDAKPTEVAQPKQNTTTAKGLSDNLDHLMIQKPQIDDKVKTLIKEGDDLYKAGRNTEALEKYIEVLKLSPNDDLTAFKAGNLYKLENNPEKAITYYRKAISVNKNYSDAWFNLGLVYAGKEDFKNCRDCFNKVIELSPDYAYAYYALALSYEKENNFDKAIENYEKYYSLEDDDLTKRAIKNRIDELLELKNQNGSNN
;
A
#
# COMPACT_ATOMS: atom_id res chain seq x y z
N MET A 1 3.92 26.83 -21.00
CA MET A 1 4.95 26.97 -22.05
C MET A 1 4.76 28.20 -22.95
N LYS A 2 3.59 28.54 -23.48
CA LYS A 2 3.42 29.71 -24.38
C LYS A 2 3.74 31.08 -23.80
N LYS A 3 3.63 31.33 -22.48
CA LYS A 3 3.99 32.62 -21.83
C LYS A 3 5.52 32.77 -21.60
N LEU A 4 6.28 31.70 -21.45
CA LEU A 4 7.73 31.77 -21.33
C LEU A 4 8.41 32.12 -22.66
N THR A 5 7.84 31.68 -23.78
CA THR A 5 8.34 32.00 -25.13
C THR A 5 8.18 33.50 -25.44
N LEU A 6 7.14 34.14 -24.92
CA LEU A 6 6.90 35.56 -25.17
C LEU A 6 7.86 36.50 -24.38
N ILE A 7 8.27 36.08 -23.18
CA ILE A 7 9.25 36.83 -22.37
C ILE A 7 10.66 36.72 -22.95
N LEU A 8 11.00 35.55 -23.51
CA LEU A 8 12.27 35.33 -24.20
C LEU A 8 12.39 36.18 -25.46
N ILE A 9 11.30 36.42 -26.20
CA ILE A 9 11.26 37.28 -27.40
C ILE A 9 11.46 38.74 -27.05
N LEU A 10 10.96 39.22 -25.91
CA LEU A 10 11.11 40.63 -25.50
C LEU A 10 12.52 40.94 -24.96
N SER A 11 13.22 39.99 -24.35
CA SER A 11 14.58 40.21 -23.85
C SER A 11 15.64 40.21 -24.97
N ILE A 12 15.35 39.58 -26.12
CA ILE A 12 16.23 39.54 -27.30
C ILE A 12 16.18 40.89 -28.08
N LEU A 13 15.12 41.65 -27.91
CA LEU A 13 14.95 42.96 -28.59
C LEU A 13 15.66 44.15 -27.91
N LEU A 14 16.15 44.00 -26.68
CA LEU A 14 16.71 45.09 -25.87
C LEU A 14 18.23 45.02 -25.59
N GLY A 15 18.92 44.03 -26.11
CA GLY A 15 20.32 43.74 -25.77
C GLY A 15 21.35 43.94 -26.88
N CYS A 16 21.20 44.93 -27.77
CA CYS A 16 22.24 45.27 -28.77
C CYS A 16 23.03 46.49 -28.36
N THR A 17 24.12 46.35 -27.59
CA THR A 17 25.21 47.33 -27.54
C THR A 17 26.55 46.67 -27.88
N ASN A 18 27.05 47.04 -29.02
CA ASN A 18 28.44 47.14 -29.52
C ASN A 18 29.53 46.19 -28.93
N THR A 19 29.86 45.15 -29.68
CA THR A 19 31.29 44.80 -29.94
C THR A 19 31.41 44.43 -31.42
N ALA A 20 32.51 44.81 -32.07
CA ALA A 20 32.79 44.67 -33.50
C ALA A 20 32.66 43.24 -33.99
N ASN A 21 31.54 42.86 -34.59
CA ASN A 21 31.32 41.66 -35.36
C ASN A 21 30.79 42.05 -36.74
N ALA A 22 31.18 41.27 -37.77
CA ALA A 22 30.72 41.43 -39.15
C ALA A 22 29.20 41.69 -39.15
N GLU A 23 28.76 42.77 -39.77
CA GLU A 23 27.35 43.17 -39.81
C GLU A 23 26.51 42.02 -40.42
N VAL A 24 25.59 41.48 -39.62
CA VAL A 24 24.62 40.48 -40.11
C VAL A 24 23.90 41.04 -41.31
N SER A 25 23.94 40.37 -42.44
CA SER A 25 23.36 40.86 -43.67
C SER A 25 21.88 41.18 -43.47
N LYS A 26 21.42 42.26 -44.03
CA LYS A 26 19.99 42.66 -43.95
C LYS A 26 19.07 41.54 -44.46
N GLU A 27 19.55 40.82 -45.47
CA GLU A 27 18.86 39.69 -46.07
C GLU A 27 18.76 38.52 -45.12
N ALA A 28 19.82 38.12 -44.43
CA ALA A 28 19.80 37.05 -43.42
C ALA A 28 18.84 37.37 -42.26
N ARG A 29 18.78 38.63 -41.78
CA ARG A 29 17.81 39.05 -40.76
C ARG A 29 16.37 38.93 -41.26
N GLN A 30 16.08 39.28 -42.50
CA GLN A 30 14.75 39.12 -43.08
C GLN A 30 14.32 37.68 -43.20
N LEU A 31 15.23 36.80 -43.60
CA LEU A 31 15.02 35.33 -43.67
C LEU A 31 14.73 34.75 -42.28
N TYR A 32 15.50 35.14 -41.26
CA TYR A 32 15.26 34.78 -39.86
C TYR A 32 13.89 35.18 -39.39
N GLN A 33 13.47 36.43 -39.64
CA GLN A 33 12.15 36.93 -39.27
C GLN A 33 11.02 36.17 -39.96
N LYS A 34 11.18 35.85 -41.26
CA LYS A 34 10.23 35.02 -42.00
C LYS A 34 10.18 33.57 -41.43
N ALA A 35 11.32 33.01 -41.08
CA ALA A 35 11.37 31.70 -40.42
C ALA A 35 10.60 31.71 -39.09
N CYS A 36 10.79 32.72 -38.26
CA CYS A 36 10.01 32.86 -37.02
C CYS A 36 8.49 33.00 -37.27
N GLN A 37 8.10 33.67 -38.38
CA GLN A 37 6.67 33.76 -38.76
C GLN A 37 6.11 32.40 -39.21
N LEU A 38 6.88 31.59 -39.97
CA LEU A 38 6.47 30.27 -40.40
C LEU A 38 6.34 29.31 -39.19
N GLU A 39 7.25 29.39 -38.21
CA GLU A 39 7.14 28.67 -36.98
C GLU A 39 5.84 28.99 -36.21
N LEU A 40 5.51 30.29 -36.09
CA LEU A 40 4.23 30.72 -35.49
C LEU A 40 3.00 30.20 -36.25
N GLN A 41 3.15 29.97 -37.56
CA GLN A 41 2.13 29.38 -38.43
C GLN A 41 2.15 27.83 -38.39
N ASN A 42 2.92 27.22 -37.48
CA ASN A 42 3.08 25.78 -37.35
C ASN A 42 3.65 25.08 -38.60
N ASN A 43 4.56 25.76 -39.29
CA ASN A 43 5.30 25.25 -40.47
C ASN A 43 6.80 25.21 -40.19
N PRO A 44 7.27 24.26 -39.36
CA PRO A 44 8.67 24.16 -38.99
C PRO A 44 9.57 23.77 -40.16
N GLU A 45 9.10 22.98 -41.11
CA GLU A 45 9.90 22.59 -42.29
C GLU A 45 10.23 23.80 -43.18
N GLY A 46 9.24 24.66 -43.44
CA GLY A 46 9.43 25.91 -44.15
C GLY A 46 10.38 26.84 -43.38
N ALA A 47 10.26 26.91 -42.08
CA ALA A 47 11.17 27.70 -41.25
C ALA A 47 12.61 27.18 -41.30
N ILE A 48 12.84 25.86 -41.29
CA ILE A 48 14.16 25.23 -41.44
C ILE A 48 14.81 25.64 -42.74
N LEU A 49 14.10 25.62 -43.87
CA LEU A 49 14.64 26.02 -45.15
C LEU A 49 15.11 27.47 -45.15
N LEU A 50 14.29 28.39 -44.64
CA LEU A 50 14.65 29.80 -44.52
C LEU A 50 15.81 30.04 -43.53
N MET A 51 15.88 29.26 -42.45
CA MET A 51 17.04 29.34 -41.53
C MET A 51 18.32 28.87 -42.15
N ARG A 52 18.30 27.80 -42.96
CA ARG A 52 19.49 27.37 -43.75
C ARG A 52 19.96 28.45 -44.72
N GLU A 53 19.02 29.07 -45.43
CA GLU A 53 19.35 30.15 -46.36
C GLU A 53 19.87 31.40 -45.57
N ALA A 54 19.33 31.73 -44.41
CA ALA A 54 19.84 32.79 -43.54
C ALA A 54 21.30 32.52 -43.10
N ILE A 55 21.62 31.25 -42.76
CA ILE A 55 22.99 30.81 -42.39
C ILE A 55 23.93 30.90 -43.58
N GLU A 56 23.50 30.55 -44.80
CA GLU A 56 24.32 30.69 -46.01
C GLU A 56 24.70 32.18 -46.26
N LYS A 57 23.83 33.13 -45.88
CA LYS A 57 24.11 34.57 -46.01
C LYS A 57 24.90 35.14 -44.82
N SER A 58 24.93 34.49 -43.69
CA SER A 58 25.64 34.94 -42.48
C SER A 58 25.84 33.74 -41.55
N ASP A 59 26.97 33.08 -41.65
CA ASP A 59 27.29 31.82 -40.95
C ASP A 59 27.91 32.01 -39.55
N ASN A 60 28.16 33.27 -39.13
CA ASN A 60 28.80 33.59 -37.86
C ASN A 60 27.83 33.93 -36.74
N GLU A 61 26.52 33.76 -36.95
CA GLU A 61 25.49 34.12 -35.98
C GLU A 61 25.00 32.92 -35.19
N ALA A 62 25.45 32.76 -33.95
CA ALA A 62 25.03 31.70 -33.07
C ALA A 62 23.48 31.59 -32.92
N MET A 63 22.78 32.75 -32.95
CA MET A 63 21.34 32.82 -32.89
C MET A 63 20.62 32.04 -34.01
N PHE A 64 21.19 32.05 -35.22
CA PHE A 64 20.62 31.34 -36.35
C PHE A 64 20.75 29.82 -36.16
N TYR A 65 21.88 29.33 -35.69
CA TYR A 65 22.11 27.92 -35.39
C TYR A 65 21.26 27.47 -34.20
N THR A 66 21.12 28.31 -33.16
CA THR A 66 20.22 28.03 -32.01
C THR A 66 18.77 27.90 -32.46
N LYS A 67 18.31 28.81 -33.34
CA LYS A 67 16.96 28.75 -33.90
C LYS A 67 16.75 27.52 -34.79
N LEU A 68 17.69 27.23 -35.68
CA LEU A 68 17.64 26.05 -36.51
C LEU A 68 17.63 24.77 -35.68
N ALA A 69 18.44 24.71 -34.62
CA ALA A 69 18.46 23.59 -33.68
C ALA A 69 17.12 23.38 -32.97
N GLY A 70 16.49 24.47 -32.50
CA GLY A 70 15.14 24.43 -31.92
C GLY A 70 14.11 23.87 -32.88
N LEU A 71 14.09 24.33 -34.13
CA LEU A 71 13.17 23.85 -35.18
C LEU A 71 13.37 22.36 -35.48
N TYR A 72 14.64 21.89 -35.51
CA TYR A 72 14.91 20.44 -35.66
C TYR A 72 14.42 19.64 -34.46
N ALA A 73 14.59 20.17 -33.24
CA ALA A 73 14.10 19.52 -32.03
C ALA A 73 12.55 19.42 -32.02
N ASP A 74 11.87 20.46 -32.51
CA ASP A 74 10.39 20.49 -32.58
C ASP A 74 9.82 19.43 -33.51
N ILE A 75 10.55 19.09 -34.60
CA ILE A 75 10.16 17.99 -35.51
C ILE A 75 10.75 16.63 -35.11
N GLY A 76 11.45 16.55 -33.97
CA GLY A 76 12.05 15.31 -33.45
C GLY A 76 13.37 14.91 -34.14
N ASP A 77 13.95 15.76 -34.98
CA ASP A 77 15.27 15.51 -35.59
C ASP A 77 16.39 15.91 -34.65
N TYR A 78 16.56 15.12 -33.59
CA TYR A 78 17.50 15.42 -32.50
C TYR A 78 18.95 15.39 -32.93
N ASN A 79 19.29 14.61 -33.96
CA ASN A 79 20.68 14.55 -34.50
C ASN A 79 21.09 15.87 -35.15
N ASN A 80 20.26 16.41 -36.04
CA ASN A 80 20.51 17.71 -36.67
C ASN A 80 20.41 18.85 -35.67
N ALA A 81 19.48 18.78 -34.68
CA ALA A 81 19.38 19.73 -33.58
C ALA A 81 20.71 19.82 -32.80
N LEU A 82 21.24 18.67 -32.32
CA LEU A 82 22.51 18.63 -31.58
C LEU A 82 23.68 19.13 -32.45
N GLY A 83 23.72 18.83 -33.76
CA GLY A 83 24.70 19.33 -34.70
C GLY A 83 24.69 20.87 -34.80
N ALA A 84 23.52 21.45 -34.93
CA ALA A 84 23.32 22.91 -34.97
C ALA A 84 23.67 23.58 -33.62
N TYR A 85 23.27 23.00 -32.49
CA TYR A 85 23.67 23.50 -31.16
C TYR A 85 25.18 23.44 -30.94
N LYS A 86 25.87 22.38 -31.38
CA LYS A 86 27.35 22.30 -31.33
C LYS A 86 28.00 23.45 -32.10
N THR A 87 27.43 23.86 -33.23
CA THR A 87 27.91 25.02 -33.98
C THR A 87 27.61 26.32 -33.25
N ALA A 88 26.41 26.47 -32.65
CA ALA A 88 26.05 27.62 -31.84
C ALA A 88 26.98 27.80 -30.64
N ILE A 89 27.36 26.71 -29.92
CA ILE A 89 28.34 26.76 -28.83
C ILE A 89 29.73 27.23 -29.29
N ARG A 90 30.20 26.79 -30.46
CA ARG A 90 31.49 27.27 -30.96
C ARG A 90 31.51 28.78 -31.18
N LEU A 91 30.35 29.33 -31.55
CA LEU A 91 30.20 30.79 -31.77
C LEU A 91 29.92 31.54 -30.47
N ARG A 92 29.24 30.92 -29.50
CA ARG A 92 28.92 31.50 -28.17
C ARG A 92 29.14 30.44 -27.06
N PRO A 93 30.38 30.23 -26.62
CA PRO A 93 30.74 29.20 -25.66
C PRO A 93 30.11 29.41 -24.27
N ASN A 94 29.77 30.66 -23.92
CA ASN A 94 29.26 31.04 -22.61
C ASN A 94 27.74 31.29 -22.64
N ASP A 95 27.00 30.63 -23.51
CA ASP A 95 25.51 30.73 -23.53
C ASP A 95 24.90 29.52 -22.81
N ALA A 96 24.52 29.70 -21.54
CA ALA A 96 23.95 28.65 -20.69
C ALA A 96 22.69 28.02 -21.29
N PHE A 97 21.87 28.81 -22.03
CA PHE A 97 20.61 28.30 -22.58
C PHE A 97 20.81 27.30 -23.72
N ILE A 98 21.92 27.40 -24.46
CA ILE A 98 22.28 26.40 -25.47
C ILE A 98 22.59 25.06 -24.79
N TYR A 99 23.34 25.07 -23.70
CA TYR A 99 23.62 23.85 -22.90
C TYR A 99 22.37 23.25 -22.29
N ILE A 100 21.43 24.09 -21.78
CA ILE A 100 20.13 23.61 -21.30
C ILE A 100 19.35 22.92 -22.42
N SER A 101 19.31 23.51 -23.61
CA SER A 101 18.60 22.95 -24.77
C SER A 101 19.22 21.61 -25.21
N ILE A 102 20.55 21.49 -25.22
CA ILE A 102 21.24 20.22 -25.45
C ILE A 102 20.89 19.20 -24.38
N GLY A 103 20.92 19.60 -23.10
CA GLY A 103 20.53 18.76 -21.97
C GLY A 103 19.10 18.22 -22.10
N ASN A 104 18.17 19.08 -22.52
CA ASN A 104 16.76 18.67 -22.76
C ASN A 104 16.65 17.60 -23.85
N ILE A 105 17.36 17.76 -24.98
CA ILE A 105 17.37 16.76 -26.06
C ILE A 105 17.97 15.45 -25.56
N LEU A 106 19.12 15.52 -24.90
CA LEU A 106 19.81 14.34 -24.38
C LEU A 106 18.97 13.59 -23.34
N GLN A 107 18.26 14.33 -22.47
CA GLN A 107 17.31 13.75 -21.54
C GLN A 107 16.16 13.04 -22.28
N THR A 108 15.59 13.67 -23.30
CA THR A 108 14.51 13.11 -24.11
C THR A 108 14.94 11.84 -24.86
N THR A 109 16.20 11.80 -25.30
CA THR A 109 16.78 10.63 -26.00
C THR A 109 17.31 9.56 -25.04
N GLY A 110 17.26 9.78 -23.72
CA GLY A 110 17.70 8.82 -22.71
C GLY A 110 19.19 8.85 -22.40
N ASP A 111 19.94 9.79 -22.98
CA ASP A 111 21.37 9.98 -22.68
C ASP A 111 21.53 10.85 -21.42
N TYR A 112 21.18 10.27 -20.28
CA TYR A 112 21.11 10.97 -18.99
C TYR A 112 22.48 11.44 -18.49
N GLU A 113 23.57 10.76 -18.87
CA GLU A 113 24.91 11.17 -18.44
C GLU A 113 25.35 12.47 -19.13
N ASN A 114 25.21 12.53 -20.44
CA ASN A 114 25.56 13.75 -21.20
C ASN A 114 24.55 14.88 -20.94
N ALA A 115 23.27 14.56 -20.67
CA ALA A 115 22.29 15.55 -20.22
C ALA A 115 22.71 16.20 -18.90
N TYR A 116 23.11 15.40 -17.90
CA TYR A 116 23.62 15.89 -16.62
C TYR A 116 24.82 16.81 -16.82
N ASN A 117 25.80 16.41 -17.63
CA ASN A 117 27.00 17.21 -17.92
C ASN A 117 26.63 18.54 -18.57
N SER A 118 25.68 18.53 -19.51
CA SER A 118 25.20 19.74 -20.19
C SER A 118 24.52 20.70 -19.22
N TYR A 119 23.68 20.21 -18.34
CA TYR A 119 23.05 21.06 -17.30
C TYR A 119 24.07 21.58 -16.28
N MET A 120 25.09 20.79 -15.94
CA MET A 120 26.18 21.27 -15.07
C MET A 120 26.99 22.39 -15.71
N GLN A 121 27.31 22.29 -17.00
CA GLN A 121 27.95 23.37 -17.76
C GLN A 121 27.08 24.62 -17.80
N ALA A 122 25.77 24.48 -18.01
CA ALA A 122 24.83 25.59 -17.95
C ALA A 122 24.80 26.24 -16.54
N MET A 123 24.90 25.46 -15.49
CA MET A 123 24.93 25.93 -14.10
C MET A 123 26.23 26.69 -13.77
N GLU A 124 27.37 26.23 -14.31
CA GLU A 124 28.66 26.94 -14.18
C GLU A 124 28.63 28.31 -14.85
N ILE A 125 28.00 28.41 -16.04
CA ILE A 125 27.90 29.65 -16.81
C ILE A 125 26.88 30.61 -16.18
N PHE A 126 25.73 30.09 -15.74
CA PHE A 126 24.63 30.88 -15.20
C PHE A 126 24.08 30.31 -13.87
N PRO A 127 24.85 30.47 -12.76
CA PRO A 127 24.50 29.87 -11.45
C PRO A 127 23.17 30.37 -10.85
N THR A 128 22.75 31.56 -11.25
CA THR A 128 21.49 32.17 -10.74
C THR A 128 20.24 31.62 -11.42
N TYR A 129 20.36 30.85 -12.49
CA TYR A 129 19.21 30.24 -13.17
C TYR A 129 18.79 28.95 -12.44
N LYS A 130 18.00 29.13 -11.38
CA LYS A 130 17.62 28.06 -10.45
C LYS A 130 16.78 26.94 -11.07
N PHE A 131 16.04 27.20 -12.17
CA PHE A 131 15.29 26.15 -12.89
C PHE A 131 16.15 25.01 -13.38
N ASN A 132 17.46 25.24 -13.56
CA ASN A 132 18.38 24.19 -13.94
C ASN A 132 18.55 23.11 -12.84
N TYR A 133 18.28 23.44 -11.57
CA TYR A 133 18.29 22.46 -10.48
C TYR A 133 17.24 21.36 -10.69
N VAL A 134 16.05 21.70 -11.17
CA VAL A 134 15.00 20.70 -11.47
C VAL A 134 15.43 19.81 -12.62
N ASN A 135 16.05 20.37 -13.66
CA ASN A 135 16.56 19.59 -14.80
C ASN A 135 17.63 18.58 -14.34
N ILE A 136 18.58 19.01 -13.52
CA ILE A 136 19.60 18.16 -12.91
C ILE A 136 18.97 17.08 -12.04
N ALA A 137 18.01 17.45 -11.17
CA ALA A 137 17.32 16.51 -10.30
C ALA A 137 16.52 15.45 -11.07
N ASN A 138 15.83 15.86 -12.15
CA ASN A 138 15.07 14.95 -13.01
C ASN A 138 16.00 13.91 -13.67
N VAL A 139 17.15 14.34 -14.16
CA VAL A 139 18.14 13.43 -14.78
C VAL A 139 18.76 12.50 -13.75
N LEU A 140 19.08 13.00 -12.56
CA LEU A 140 19.59 12.17 -11.46
C LEU A 140 18.55 11.13 -11.02
N SER A 141 17.27 11.51 -10.96
CA SER A 141 16.17 10.58 -10.67
C SER A 141 16.07 9.49 -11.75
N ALA A 142 16.15 9.87 -13.02
CA ALA A 142 16.15 8.92 -14.14
C ALA A 142 17.35 7.95 -14.12
N GLN A 143 18.48 8.37 -13.55
CA GLN A 143 19.65 7.53 -13.31
C GLN A 143 19.53 6.67 -12.03
N GLY A 144 18.43 6.75 -11.26
CA GLY A 144 18.28 6.09 -9.97
C GLY A 144 19.09 6.70 -8.83
N LYS A 145 19.69 7.87 -9.03
CA LYS A 145 20.50 8.60 -8.02
C LYS A 145 19.61 9.49 -7.15
N TYR A 146 18.61 8.89 -6.51
CA TYR A 146 17.52 9.61 -5.84
C TYR A 146 17.98 10.51 -4.69
N ASP A 147 18.96 10.10 -3.88
CA ASP A 147 19.44 10.95 -2.78
C ASP A 147 20.02 12.28 -3.28
N LYS A 148 20.80 12.25 -4.38
CA LYS A 148 21.29 13.48 -5.01
C LYS A 148 20.18 14.30 -5.66
N ALA A 149 19.20 13.63 -6.28
CA ALA A 149 18.04 14.32 -6.85
C ALA A 149 17.25 15.06 -5.77
N ILE A 150 17.07 14.45 -4.59
CA ILE A 150 16.42 15.07 -3.41
C ILE A 150 17.13 16.36 -3.02
N GLU A 151 18.47 16.39 -3.02
CA GLU A 151 19.23 17.61 -2.70
C GLU A 151 18.90 18.76 -3.67
N TYR A 152 18.93 18.49 -4.99
CA TYR A 152 18.66 19.50 -6.00
C TYR A 152 17.19 19.96 -6.03
N TYR A 153 16.22 19.04 -5.81
CA TYR A 153 14.81 19.45 -5.67
C TYR A 153 14.60 20.33 -4.44
N ASN A 154 15.23 20.01 -3.30
CA ASN A 154 15.12 20.86 -2.11
C ASN A 154 15.74 22.24 -2.33
N LEU A 155 16.91 22.32 -3.00
CA LEU A 155 17.52 23.59 -3.36
C LEU A 155 16.59 24.43 -4.24
N PHE A 156 15.95 23.81 -5.24
CA PHE A 156 14.99 24.51 -6.09
C PHE A 156 13.77 25.02 -5.31
N LEU A 157 13.19 24.15 -4.47
CA LEU A 157 11.98 24.47 -3.70
C LEU A 157 12.23 25.49 -2.58
N THR A 158 13.51 25.77 -2.24
CA THR A 158 13.84 26.89 -1.33
C THR A 158 13.53 28.24 -1.97
N ASP A 159 13.81 28.37 -3.27
CA ASP A 159 13.55 29.61 -4.03
C ASP A 159 12.14 29.64 -4.64
N TYR A 160 11.57 28.47 -4.94
CA TYR A 160 10.27 28.32 -5.61
C TYR A 160 9.36 27.33 -4.86
N PRO A 161 8.91 27.68 -3.63
CA PRO A 161 8.17 26.75 -2.76
C PRO A 161 6.81 26.31 -3.32
N ASP A 162 6.22 27.07 -4.25
CA ASP A 162 4.87 26.81 -4.79
C ASP A 162 4.87 25.98 -6.08
N GLN A 163 6.03 25.44 -6.48
CA GLN A 163 6.13 24.62 -7.68
C GLN A 163 5.65 23.17 -7.43
N THR A 164 4.37 22.93 -7.71
CA THR A 164 3.68 21.65 -7.50
C THR A 164 4.43 20.48 -8.16
N SER A 165 4.82 20.61 -9.44
CA SER A 165 5.51 19.54 -10.16
C SER A 165 6.88 19.17 -9.55
N ALA A 166 7.58 20.12 -8.95
CA ALA A 166 8.83 19.84 -8.25
C ALA A 166 8.57 19.14 -6.90
N LYS A 167 7.46 19.47 -6.19
CA LYS A 167 7.03 18.75 -5.00
C LYS A 167 6.64 17.32 -5.31
N GLU A 168 5.92 17.07 -6.42
CA GLU A 168 5.57 15.75 -6.91
C GLU A 168 6.84 14.92 -7.20
N SER A 169 7.77 15.49 -7.96
CA SER A 169 9.03 14.83 -8.29
C SER A 169 9.88 14.52 -7.05
N LEU A 170 9.92 15.43 -6.07
CA LEU A 170 10.57 15.20 -4.78
C LEU A 170 9.87 14.11 -3.98
N GLY A 171 8.54 14.08 -3.99
CA GLY A 171 7.74 13.02 -3.41
C GLY A 171 8.09 11.66 -4.01
N ASN A 172 8.19 11.56 -5.35
CA ASN A 172 8.62 10.36 -6.07
C ASN A 172 10.04 9.93 -5.64
N ALA A 173 10.98 10.85 -5.52
CA ALA A 173 12.34 10.54 -5.08
C ALA A 173 12.38 10.03 -3.62
N TYR A 174 11.58 10.61 -2.72
CA TYR A 174 11.43 10.08 -1.36
C TYR A 174 10.79 8.69 -1.34
N LEU A 175 9.79 8.46 -2.19
CA LEU A 175 9.13 7.16 -2.32
C LEU A 175 10.13 6.07 -2.72
N GLN A 176 10.95 6.34 -3.74
CA GLN A 176 11.97 5.41 -4.23
C GLN A 176 13.07 5.11 -3.19
N THR A 177 13.31 6.03 -2.26
CA THR A 177 14.26 5.83 -1.14
C THR A 177 13.61 5.25 0.12
N GLY A 178 12.32 4.89 0.08
CA GLY A 178 11.59 4.34 1.23
C GLY A 178 11.31 5.36 2.34
N LYS A 179 11.45 6.66 2.05
CA LYS A 179 11.18 7.75 3.01
C LYS A 179 9.70 8.16 2.93
N PHE A 180 8.80 7.22 3.28
CA PHE A 180 7.36 7.34 3.05
C PHE A 180 6.73 8.56 3.72
N ALA A 181 7.09 8.86 4.97
CA ALA A 181 6.57 10.04 5.67
C ALA A 181 6.92 11.36 4.96
N LEU A 182 8.13 11.48 4.39
CA LEU A 182 8.55 12.64 3.62
C LEU A 182 7.85 12.69 2.25
N ALA A 183 7.65 11.53 1.61
CA ALA A 183 6.87 11.41 0.39
C ALA A 183 5.43 11.88 0.63
N CYS A 184 4.75 11.37 1.67
CA CYS A 184 3.39 11.80 2.06
C CYS A 184 3.32 13.32 2.28
N LYS A 185 4.31 13.90 2.96
CA LYS A 185 4.35 15.34 3.20
C LYS A 185 4.41 16.11 1.87
N LYS A 186 5.28 15.72 0.94
CA LYS A 186 5.48 16.44 -0.32
C LYS A 186 4.30 16.25 -1.29
N TYR A 187 3.76 15.04 -1.40
CA TYR A 187 2.54 14.82 -2.16
C TYR A 187 1.34 15.56 -1.56
N GLY A 188 1.21 15.57 -0.24
CA GLY A 188 0.14 16.29 0.44
C GLY A 188 0.22 17.81 0.23
N GLU A 189 1.44 18.38 0.26
CA GLU A 189 1.67 19.79 -0.11
C GLU A 189 1.27 20.04 -1.57
N ALA A 190 1.73 19.20 -2.52
CA ALA A 190 1.41 19.32 -3.94
C ALA A 190 -0.09 19.18 -4.23
N TYR A 191 -0.72 18.18 -3.62
CA TYR A 191 -2.17 17.94 -3.77
C TYR A 191 -3.01 19.09 -3.21
N LYS A 192 -2.59 19.67 -2.07
CA LYS A 192 -3.26 20.84 -1.48
C LYS A 192 -3.15 22.08 -2.35
N ASP A 193 -1.96 22.30 -2.94
CA ASP A 193 -1.69 23.50 -3.75
C ASP A 193 -2.42 23.45 -5.10
N SER A 194 -2.57 22.27 -5.68
CA SER A 194 -3.15 22.11 -7.02
C SER A 194 -3.84 20.74 -7.19
N PRO A 195 -4.99 20.51 -6.55
CA PRO A 195 -5.64 19.18 -6.58
C PRO A 195 -6.01 18.73 -8.00
N GLU A 196 -6.40 19.65 -8.87
CA GLU A 196 -6.87 19.37 -10.24
C GLU A 196 -5.74 18.97 -11.19
N THR A 197 -4.51 19.41 -10.92
CA THR A 197 -3.35 19.11 -11.77
C THR A 197 -2.44 18.05 -11.16
N PHE A 198 -2.72 17.60 -9.93
CA PHE A 198 -1.95 16.58 -9.25
C PHE A 198 -2.08 15.23 -9.97
N ARG A 199 -0.94 14.66 -10.36
CA ARG A 199 -0.88 13.44 -11.19
C ARG A 199 -0.40 12.20 -10.44
N GLU A 200 0.04 12.37 -9.20
CA GLU A 200 0.72 11.33 -8.42
C GLU A 200 -0.21 10.66 -7.39
N GLN A 201 -1.54 10.61 -7.66
CA GLN A 201 -2.52 10.04 -6.73
C GLN A 201 -2.18 8.61 -6.32
N ALA A 202 -1.77 7.76 -7.27
CA ALA A 202 -1.41 6.37 -6.99
C ALA A 202 -0.18 6.27 -6.08
N ASN A 203 0.87 7.05 -6.37
CA ASN A 203 2.10 7.06 -5.58
C ASN A 203 1.87 7.68 -4.19
N TYR A 204 1.03 8.71 -4.11
CA TYR A 204 0.63 9.28 -2.83
C TYR A 204 -0.19 8.27 -2.01
N GLY A 205 -1.15 7.59 -2.64
CA GLY A 205 -1.92 6.50 -2.02
C GLY A 205 -1.02 5.39 -1.47
N TYR A 206 -0.01 4.99 -2.24
CA TYR A 206 0.96 3.99 -1.80
C TYR A 206 1.81 4.49 -0.61
N ALA A 207 2.32 5.71 -0.64
CA ALA A 207 3.05 6.29 0.48
C ALA A 207 2.19 6.35 1.76
N LEU A 208 0.92 6.76 1.63
CA LEU A 208 -0.05 6.77 2.74
C LEU A 208 -0.32 5.36 3.28
N PHE A 209 -0.38 4.36 2.41
CA PHE A 209 -0.55 2.97 2.82
C PHE A 209 0.63 2.48 3.66
N GLU A 210 1.87 2.74 3.25
CA GLU A 210 3.08 2.38 4.00
C GLU A 210 3.15 3.09 5.37
N GLU A 211 2.62 4.33 5.46
CA GLU A 211 2.46 5.07 6.71
C GLU A 211 1.20 4.64 7.51
N LYS A 212 0.54 3.55 7.08
CA LYS A 212 -0.68 3.01 7.71
C LYS A 212 -1.87 3.98 7.75
N GLN A 213 -1.86 5.00 6.93
CA GLN A 213 -2.96 5.96 6.77
C GLN A 213 -3.97 5.43 5.75
N TYR A 214 -4.48 4.23 5.99
CA TYR A 214 -5.27 3.45 5.04
C TYR A 214 -6.52 4.17 4.49
N SER A 215 -7.21 4.95 5.34
CA SER A 215 -8.40 5.70 4.88
C SER A 215 -8.04 6.77 3.84
N ALA A 216 -6.94 7.49 4.04
CA ALA A 216 -6.46 8.47 3.08
C ALA A 216 -5.92 7.80 1.80
N ALA A 217 -5.21 6.67 1.94
CA ALA A 217 -4.75 5.87 0.81
C ALA A 217 -5.92 5.41 -0.08
N ILE A 218 -7.01 4.94 0.53
CA ILE A 218 -8.23 4.53 -0.18
C ILE A 218 -8.79 5.67 -1.04
N GLU A 219 -8.82 6.90 -0.52
CA GLU A 219 -9.32 8.04 -1.32
C GLU A 219 -8.42 8.34 -2.52
N MET A 220 -7.09 8.29 -2.35
CA MET A 220 -6.15 8.48 -3.46
C MET A 220 -6.26 7.38 -4.52
N PHE A 221 -6.40 6.11 -4.11
CA PHE A 221 -6.61 5.02 -5.07
C PHE A 221 -7.96 5.11 -5.78
N LYS A 222 -9.02 5.59 -5.12
CA LYS A 222 -10.31 5.87 -5.78
C LYS A 222 -10.17 6.97 -6.82
N LEU A 223 -9.47 8.06 -6.52
CA LEU A 223 -9.19 9.12 -7.48
C LEU A 223 -8.41 8.59 -8.68
N THR A 224 -7.36 7.78 -8.43
CA THR A 224 -6.62 7.11 -9.51
C THR A 224 -7.53 6.26 -10.40
N LEU A 225 -8.46 5.50 -9.80
CA LEU A 225 -9.38 4.63 -10.54
C LEU A 225 -10.52 5.40 -11.21
N LEU A 226 -10.83 6.62 -10.75
CA LEU A 226 -11.76 7.51 -11.42
C LEU A 226 -11.15 8.04 -12.72
N GLU A 227 -9.87 8.39 -12.71
CA GLU A 227 -9.14 8.86 -13.90
C GLU A 227 -8.77 7.69 -14.84
N ASN A 228 -8.33 6.57 -14.27
CA ASN A 228 -7.92 5.37 -15.01
C ASN A 228 -8.56 4.11 -14.39
N PRO A 229 -9.79 3.76 -14.79
CA PRO A 229 -10.50 2.58 -14.26
C PRO A 229 -9.76 1.26 -14.47
N ASP A 230 -8.87 1.18 -15.45
CA ASP A 230 -8.11 -0.02 -15.80
C ASP A 230 -6.77 -0.11 -15.06
N ASN A 231 -6.48 0.80 -14.14
CA ASN A 231 -5.26 0.74 -13.33
C ASN A 231 -5.35 -0.42 -12.32
N MET A 232 -4.86 -1.61 -12.74
CA MET A 232 -4.90 -2.82 -11.93
C MET A 232 -4.09 -2.70 -10.64
N ARG A 233 -2.99 -1.93 -10.67
CA ARG A 233 -2.17 -1.67 -9.47
C ARG A 233 -2.97 -0.90 -8.42
N ALA A 234 -3.53 0.25 -8.80
CA ALA A 234 -4.34 1.05 -7.88
C ALA A 234 -5.55 0.26 -7.35
N ARG A 235 -6.16 -0.61 -8.18
CA ARG A 235 -7.26 -1.47 -7.75
C ARG A 235 -6.80 -2.53 -6.74
N ALA A 236 -5.63 -3.13 -6.94
CA ALA A 236 -5.05 -4.08 -5.98
C ALA A 236 -4.67 -3.38 -4.66
N ASP A 237 -4.03 -2.21 -4.74
CA ASP A 237 -3.66 -1.42 -3.56
C ASP A 237 -4.90 -0.95 -2.79
N LEU A 238 -5.98 -0.59 -3.50
CA LEU A 238 -7.29 -0.29 -2.90
C LEU A 238 -7.88 -1.52 -2.19
N ALA A 239 -7.80 -2.71 -2.81
CA ALA A 239 -8.29 -3.94 -2.20
C ALA A 239 -7.54 -4.26 -0.90
N VAL A 240 -6.21 -4.18 -0.92
CA VAL A 240 -5.37 -4.42 0.27
C VAL A 240 -5.62 -3.36 1.35
N SER A 241 -5.83 -2.10 0.95
CA SER A 241 -6.16 -1.02 1.89
C SER A 241 -7.52 -1.26 2.59
N TYR A 242 -8.54 -1.73 1.85
CA TYR A 242 -9.80 -2.13 2.45
C TYR A 242 -9.65 -3.32 3.40
N HIS A 243 -8.82 -4.31 3.05
CA HIS A 243 -8.49 -5.44 3.92
C HIS A 243 -7.85 -4.95 5.23
N ALA A 244 -6.88 -4.04 5.15
CA ALA A 244 -6.17 -3.50 6.32
C ALA A 244 -7.08 -2.79 7.33
N ILE A 245 -8.22 -2.25 6.88
CA ILE A 245 -9.24 -1.62 7.75
C ILE A 245 -10.47 -2.51 7.98
N ASN A 246 -10.33 -3.82 7.75
CA ASN A 246 -11.37 -4.85 7.95
C ASN A 246 -12.67 -4.62 7.12
N LYS A 247 -12.60 -3.87 6.02
CA LYS A 247 -13.70 -3.74 5.06
C LYS A 247 -13.65 -4.87 4.03
N TYR A 248 -13.80 -6.09 4.51
CA TYR A 248 -13.56 -7.32 3.76
C TYR A 248 -14.40 -7.45 2.48
N ASP A 249 -15.70 -7.10 2.54
CA ASP A 249 -16.59 -7.19 1.36
C ASP A 249 -16.16 -6.23 0.25
N LEU A 250 -15.73 -5.00 0.59
CA LEU A 250 -15.22 -4.05 -0.39
C LEU A 250 -13.88 -4.51 -0.98
N SER A 251 -13.01 -5.10 -0.16
CA SER A 251 -11.76 -5.72 -0.61
C SER A 251 -12.04 -6.87 -1.58
N LYS A 252 -12.95 -7.79 -1.21
CA LYS A 252 -13.38 -8.93 -2.04
C LYS A 252 -13.88 -8.45 -3.40
N GLN A 253 -14.74 -7.44 -3.42
CA GLN A 253 -15.28 -6.86 -4.65
C GLN A 253 -14.16 -6.35 -5.58
N GLN A 254 -13.12 -5.70 -5.05
CA GLN A 254 -12.02 -5.22 -5.88
C GLN A 254 -11.20 -6.39 -6.46
N PHE A 255 -10.87 -7.42 -5.66
CA PHE A 255 -10.17 -8.59 -6.16
C PHE A 255 -11.00 -9.36 -7.21
N GLU A 256 -12.29 -9.52 -7.01
CA GLU A 256 -13.19 -10.16 -7.98
C GLU A 256 -13.22 -9.39 -9.32
N GLN A 257 -13.21 -8.07 -9.27
CA GLN A 257 -13.10 -7.24 -10.48
C GLN A 257 -11.76 -7.43 -11.17
N ILE A 258 -10.64 -7.50 -10.43
CA ILE A 258 -9.32 -7.79 -11.00
C ILE A 258 -9.35 -9.13 -11.75
N PHE A 259 -9.81 -10.20 -11.10
CA PHE A 259 -9.80 -11.54 -11.71
C PHE A 259 -10.85 -11.73 -12.79
N LYS A 260 -11.91 -10.91 -12.81
CA LYS A 260 -12.86 -10.83 -13.93
C LYS A 260 -12.22 -10.20 -15.16
N LEU A 261 -11.44 -9.13 -14.98
CA LEU A 261 -10.77 -8.41 -16.06
C LEU A 261 -9.49 -9.13 -16.51
N LYS A 262 -8.75 -9.73 -15.58
CA LYS A 262 -7.50 -10.42 -15.81
C LYS A 262 -7.42 -11.73 -15.01
N PRO A 263 -8.02 -12.82 -15.53
CA PRO A 263 -8.04 -14.11 -14.85
C PRO A 263 -6.64 -14.70 -14.59
N ASP A 264 -5.66 -14.34 -15.41
CA ASP A 264 -4.30 -14.87 -15.40
C ASP A 264 -3.37 -14.15 -14.41
N LEU A 265 -3.85 -13.16 -13.69
CA LEU A 265 -3.10 -12.47 -12.64
C LEU A 265 -2.93 -13.37 -11.40
N THR A 266 -2.03 -14.35 -11.50
CA THR A 266 -1.84 -15.35 -10.44
C THR A 266 -1.14 -14.80 -9.21
N ASN A 267 -0.25 -13.82 -9.36
CA ASN A 267 0.52 -13.23 -8.25
C ASN A 267 -0.34 -12.50 -7.20
N LEU A 268 -1.53 -12.00 -7.56
CA LEU A 268 -2.45 -11.36 -6.62
C LEU A 268 -3.35 -12.36 -5.87
N ARG A 269 -3.38 -13.64 -6.29
CA ARG A 269 -4.25 -14.65 -5.68
C ARG A 269 -3.91 -14.96 -4.23
N ILE A 270 -2.65 -14.80 -3.84
CA ILE A 270 -2.24 -15.00 -2.44
C ILE A 270 -2.88 -13.95 -1.52
N TYR A 271 -2.97 -12.69 -1.95
CA TYR A 271 -3.62 -11.62 -1.17
C TYR A 271 -5.13 -11.82 -1.09
N TYR A 272 -5.74 -12.29 -2.19
CA TYR A 272 -7.15 -12.62 -2.20
C TYR A 272 -7.46 -13.84 -1.33
N ALA A 273 -6.60 -14.86 -1.36
CA ALA A 273 -6.72 -16.03 -0.49
C ALA A 273 -6.56 -15.67 0.99
N ASN A 274 -5.65 -14.76 1.34
CA ASN A 274 -5.51 -14.24 2.70
C ASN A 274 -6.81 -13.56 3.16
N LEU A 275 -7.37 -12.66 2.33
CA LEU A 275 -8.66 -12.01 2.61
C LEU A 275 -9.77 -13.04 2.84
N LEU A 276 -9.90 -14.03 1.96
CA LEU A 276 -10.92 -15.09 2.08
C LEU A 276 -10.74 -15.92 3.36
N SER A 277 -9.48 -16.16 3.75
CA SER A 277 -9.14 -16.83 5.01
C SER A 277 -9.61 -16.01 6.22
N ASP A 278 -9.38 -14.70 6.23
CA ASP A 278 -9.81 -13.79 7.31
C ASP A 278 -11.33 -13.65 7.36
N MET A 279 -12.00 -13.75 6.21
CA MET A 279 -13.45 -13.86 6.09
C MET A 279 -14.00 -15.23 6.53
N LYS A 280 -13.13 -16.19 6.87
CA LYS A 280 -13.45 -17.59 7.19
C LYS A 280 -14.09 -18.36 6.01
N LEU A 281 -13.91 -17.89 4.80
CA LEU A 281 -14.32 -18.56 3.55
C LEU A 281 -13.21 -19.55 3.13
N TYR A 282 -12.96 -20.53 3.97
CA TYR A 282 -11.79 -21.39 3.90
C TYR A 282 -11.70 -22.21 2.60
N ASP A 283 -12.80 -22.70 2.06
CA ASP A 283 -12.77 -23.50 0.82
C ASP A 283 -12.43 -22.63 -0.40
N GLU A 284 -12.94 -21.38 -0.45
CA GLU A 284 -12.55 -20.39 -1.46
C GLU A 284 -11.06 -20.02 -1.31
N ALA A 285 -10.59 -19.78 -0.09
CA ALA A 285 -9.19 -19.48 0.20
C ALA A 285 -8.26 -20.59 -0.28
N ILE A 286 -8.58 -21.87 0.03
CA ILE A 286 -7.83 -23.05 -0.42
C ILE A 286 -7.75 -23.10 -1.96
N ALA A 287 -8.86 -22.82 -2.64
CA ALA A 287 -8.89 -22.81 -4.10
C ALA A 287 -7.94 -21.74 -4.67
N GLU A 288 -7.93 -20.53 -4.10
CA GLU A 288 -7.05 -19.45 -4.57
C GLU A 288 -5.57 -19.69 -4.21
N TYR A 289 -5.25 -20.18 -2.99
CA TYR A 289 -3.90 -20.64 -2.66
C TYR A 289 -3.42 -21.73 -3.61
N SER A 290 -4.28 -22.69 -3.96
CA SER A 290 -3.92 -23.80 -4.87
C SER A 290 -3.58 -23.27 -6.27
N LYS A 291 -4.31 -22.28 -6.77
CA LYS A 291 -4.00 -21.60 -8.06
C LYS A 291 -2.67 -20.86 -7.97
N TYR A 292 -2.42 -20.16 -6.85
CA TYR A 292 -1.17 -19.44 -6.64
C TYR A 292 0.02 -20.39 -6.58
N ILE A 293 -0.05 -21.44 -5.77
CA ILE A 293 1.01 -22.46 -5.58
C ILE A 293 1.32 -23.18 -6.89
N LYS A 294 0.31 -23.42 -7.74
CA LYS A 294 0.53 -24.00 -9.07
C LYS A 294 1.42 -23.14 -9.95
N ALA A 295 1.29 -21.81 -9.85
CA ALA A 295 2.12 -20.86 -10.59
C ALA A 295 3.47 -20.61 -9.91
N TYR A 296 3.51 -20.62 -8.58
CA TYR A 296 4.69 -20.35 -7.75
C TYR A 296 5.02 -21.51 -6.80
N PRO A 297 5.46 -22.68 -7.33
CA PRO A 297 5.61 -23.90 -6.53
C PRO A 297 6.78 -23.88 -5.54
N ASN A 298 7.61 -22.85 -5.57
CA ASN A 298 8.75 -22.69 -4.67
C ASN A 298 8.54 -21.63 -3.58
N ASP A 299 7.37 -21.00 -3.53
CA ASP A 299 7.02 -20.04 -2.50
C ASP A 299 6.66 -20.77 -1.19
N ALA A 300 7.59 -20.76 -0.23
CA ALA A 300 7.43 -21.41 1.07
C ALA A 300 6.28 -20.80 1.88
N ASP A 301 6.09 -19.48 1.80
CA ASP A 301 5.07 -18.77 2.57
C ASP A 301 3.66 -19.13 2.12
N ALA A 302 3.45 -19.36 0.83
CA ALA A 302 2.15 -19.79 0.32
C ALA A 302 1.71 -21.14 0.91
N TYR A 303 2.64 -22.08 1.04
CA TYR A 303 2.35 -23.38 1.71
C TYR A 303 2.08 -23.19 3.21
N LYS A 304 2.82 -22.31 3.88
CA LYS A 304 2.62 -22.00 5.30
C LYS A 304 1.22 -21.40 5.53
N LEU A 305 0.81 -20.45 4.70
CA LEU A 305 -0.51 -19.82 4.79
C LEU A 305 -1.63 -20.82 4.50
N LEU A 306 -1.48 -21.66 3.49
CA LEU A 306 -2.43 -22.74 3.20
C LEU A 306 -2.54 -23.73 4.37
N ALA A 307 -1.43 -24.07 5.01
CA ALA A 307 -1.44 -24.93 6.19
C ALA A 307 -2.23 -24.31 7.35
N LEU A 308 -2.11 -22.99 7.55
CA LEU A 308 -2.88 -22.27 8.57
C LEU A 308 -4.39 -22.36 8.28
N VAL A 309 -4.80 -22.22 7.01
CA VAL A 309 -6.21 -22.40 6.63
C VAL A 309 -6.71 -23.80 6.97
N TYR A 310 -5.94 -24.86 6.63
CA TYR A 310 -6.30 -26.24 6.98
C TYR A 310 -6.36 -26.46 8.50
N LYS A 311 -5.43 -25.87 9.26
CA LYS A 311 -5.44 -25.90 10.72
C LYS A 311 -6.74 -25.27 11.28
N ASN A 312 -7.15 -24.09 10.75
CA ASN A 312 -8.37 -23.42 11.16
C ASN A 312 -9.64 -24.21 10.82
N GLN A 313 -9.58 -25.06 9.80
CA GLN A 313 -10.65 -26.04 9.49
C GLN A 313 -10.57 -27.33 10.34
N GLY A 314 -9.58 -27.48 11.20
CA GLY A 314 -9.35 -28.74 11.95
C GLY A 314 -8.83 -29.89 11.10
N LYS A 315 -8.34 -29.62 9.89
CA LYS A 315 -7.76 -30.63 8.97
C LYS A 315 -6.26 -30.78 9.23
N ASP A 316 -5.91 -31.27 10.42
CA ASP A 316 -4.53 -31.30 10.93
C ASP A 316 -3.55 -32.04 10.01
N ASP A 317 -3.96 -33.13 9.35
CA ASP A 317 -3.08 -33.89 8.42
C ASP A 317 -2.70 -33.07 7.18
N LEU A 318 -3.65 -32.33 6.64
CA LEU A 318 -3.39 -31.43 5.50
C LEU A 318 -2.55 -30.21 5.91
N ALA A 319 -2.75 -29.72 7.13
CA ALA A 319 -1.89 -28.67 7.70
C ALA A 319 -0.44 -29.15 7.79
N ILE A 320 -0.20 -30.32 8.38
CA ILE A 320 1.14 -30.92 8.48
C ILE A 320 1.76 -31.11 7.09
N THR A 321 1.01 -31.64 6.14
CA THR A 321 1.49 -31.88 4.76
C THR A 321 2.00 -30.58 4.13
N ASN A 322 1.23 -29.48 4.27
CA ASN A 322 1.61 -28.18 3.71
C ASN A 322 2.75 -27.50 4.48
N LEU A 323 2.82 -27.67 5.82
CA LEU A 323 3.97 -27.22 6.61
C LEU A 323 5.26 -27.93 6.20
N LEU A 324 5.21 -29.24 5.94
CA LEU A 324 6.36 -30.01 5.43
C LEU A 324 6.76 -29.53 4.02
N ALA A 325 5.78 -29.23 3.16
CA ALA A 325 6.05 -28.65 1.86
C ALA A 325 6.73 -27.29 1.99
N SER A 326 6.24 -26.40 2.86
CA SER A 326 6.88 -25.12 3.19
C SER A 326 8.32 -25.30 3.67
N LEU A 327 8.53 -26.20 4.65
CA LEU A 327 9.85 -26.48 5.21
C LEU A 327 10.83 -27.07 4.17
N SER A 328 10.31 -27.80 3.17
CA SER A 328 11.13 -28.32 2.06
C SER A 328 11.69 -27.21 1.16
N LYS A 329 11.01 -26.05 1.10
CA LYS A 329 11.43 -24.87 0.33
C LYS A 329 12.29 -23.94 1.17
N ASN A 330 11.99 -23.78 2.45
CA ASN A 330 12.76 -23.00 3.41
C ASN A 330 13.01 -23.80 4.68
N ASN A 331 14.08 -24.58 4.71
CA ASN A 331 14.43 -25.48 5.82
C ASN A 331 14.89 -24.74 7.10
N LYS A 332 15.05 -23.42 7.05
CA LYS A 332 15.46 -22.58 8.18
C LYS A 332 14.28 -21.87 8.85
N ASP A 333 13.06 -21.99 8.33
CA ASP A 333 11.89 -21.33 8.91
C ASP A 333 11.58 -21.94 10.30
N ILE A 334 11.92 -21.19 11.34
CA ILE A 334 11.73 -21.60 12.73
C ILE A 334 10.24 -21.61 13.09
N GLU A 335 9.43 -20.69 12.55
CA GLU A 335 7.99 -20.63 12.83
C GLU A 335 7.27 -21.85 12.25
N VAL A 336 7.63 -22.28 11.04
CA VAL A 336 7.11 -23.52 10.46
C VAL A 336 7.50 -24.73 11.32
N LYS A 337 8.75 -24.79 11.84
CA LYS A 337 9.17 -25.86 12.74
C LYS A 337 8.41 -25.84 14.07
N LYS A 338 8.16 -24.67 14.65
CA LYS A 338 7.34 -24.51 15.86
C LYS A 338 5.94 -25.05 15.62
N GLU A 339 5.32 -24.66 14.52
CA GLU A 339 3.96 -25.12 14.18
C GLU A 339 3.92 -26.65 13.95
N LEU A 340 4.88 -27.21 13.21
CA LEU A 340 5.01 -28.68 13.03
C LEU A 340 5.15 -29.40 14.37
N ALA A 341 6.01 -28.89 15.25
CA ALA A 341 6.20 -29.48 16.57
C ALA A 341 4.90 -29.51 17.38
N LEU A 342 4.11 -28.41 17.34
CA LEU A 342 2.82 -28.33 18.02
C LEU A 342 1.78 -29.28 17.39
N GLN A 343 1.73 -29.39 16.07
CA GLN A 343 0.82 -30.29 15.37
C GLN A 343 1.12 -31.78 15.69
N TYR A 344 2.41 -32.16 15.67
CA TYR A 344 2.81 -33.49 16.06
C TYR A 344 2.54 -33.76 17.56
N HIS A 345 2.78 -32.79 18.42
CA HIS A 345 2.44 -32.87 19.84
C HIS A 345 0.93 -33.09 20.05
N LYS A 346 0.07 -32.34 19.36
CA LYS A 346 -1.38 -32.49 19.38
C LYS A 346 -1.83 -33.88 18.94
N LYS A 347 -1.13 -34.49 17.97
CA LYS A 347 -1.37 -35.85 17.49
C LYS A 347 -0.75 -36.91 18.39
N ASN A 348 -0.17 -36.58 19.52
CA ASN A 348 0.57 -37.46 20.43
C ASN A 348 1.80 -38.14 19.81
N ASP A 349 2.29 -37.65 18.66
CA ASP A 349 3.59 -38.04 18.11
C ASP A 349 4.71 -37.22 18.77
N TYR A 350 4.92 -37.53 20.04
CA TYR A 350 5.89 -36.81 20.88
C TYR A 350 7.34 -36.99 20.42
N LEU A 351 7.66 -38.11 19.76
CA LEU A 351 9.02 -38.34 19.26
C LEU A 351 9.36 -37.37 18.14
N THR A 352 8.45 -37.23 17.18
CA THR A 352 8.61 -36.26 16.08
C THR A 352 8.55 -34.81 16.59
N ALA A 353 7.65 -34.52 17.54
CA ALA A 353 7.58 -33.18 18.16
C ALA A 353 8.91 -32.82 18.84
N ILE A 354 9.52 -33.72 19.64
CA ILE A 354 10.81 -33.49 20.30
C ILE A 354 11.92 -33.25 19.29
N LYS A 355 11.95 -33.96 18.17
CA LYS A 355 12.92 -33.73 17.09
C LYS A 355 12.88 -32.27 16.62
N TYR A 356 11.68 -31.73 16.35
CA TYR A 356 11.53 -30.34 15.94
C TYR A 356 11.87 -29.37 17.08
N TYR A 357 11.47 -29.64 18.33
CA TYR A 357 11.87 -28.83 19.47
C TYR A 357 13.41 -28.78 19.61
N ASP A 358 14.10 -29.91 19.43
CA ASP A 358 15.57 -29.95 19.46
C ASP A 358 16.21 -29.15 18.34
N GLU A 359 15.62 -29.17 17.13
CA GLU A 359 16.09 -28.35 16.01
C GLU A 359 15.91 -26.85 16.27
N ILE A 360 14.79 -26.45 16.86
CA ILE A 360 14.51 -25.05 17.22
C ILE A 360 15.49 -24.59 18.29
N LEU A 361 15.71 -25.39 19.34
CA LEU A 361 16.60 -25.07 20.46
C LEU A 361 18.09 -24.97 20.07
N LYS A 362 18.50 -25.48 18.91
CA LYS A 362 19.85 -25.21 18.36
C LYS A 362 20.02 -23.77 17.93
N SER A 363 18.95 -23.13 17.46
CA SER A 363 18.95 -21.74 16.99
C SER A 363 18.51 -20.76 18.08
N GLU A 364 17.58 -21.21 18.93
CA GLU A 364 17.00 -20.43 20.03
C GLU A 364 17.14 -21.18 21.36
N PRO A 365 18.36 -21.31 21.92
CA PRO A 365 18.61 -22.15 23.11
C PRO A 365 17.81 -21.76 24.34
N GLU A 366 17.46 -20.49 24.46
CA GLU A 366 16.71 -19.93 25.59
C GLU A 366 15.20 -19.77 25.35
N ASN A 367 14.67 -20.40 24.28
CA ASN A 367 13.23 -20.31 24.01
C ASN A 367 12.45 -21.09 25.08
N TYR A 368 11.84 -20.33 25.99
CA TYR A 368 11.10 -20.82 27.15
C TYR A 368 9.95 -21.78 26.77
N ASP A 369 9.12 -21.35 25.80
CA ASP A 369 7.92 -22.10 25.38
C ASP A 369 8.28 -23.41 24.72
N VAL A 370 9.32 -23.41 23.90
CA VAL A 370 9.80 -24.63 23.23
C VAL A 370 10.40 -25.60 24.24
N LYS A 371 11.18 -25.11 25.24
CA LYS A 371 11.68 -25.95 26.34
C LYS A 371 10.50 -26.55 27.14
N ALA A 372 9.48 -25.74 27.48
CA ALA A 372 8.32 -26.21 28.23
C ALA A 372 7.53 -27.29 27.48
N ASN A 373 7.25 -27.08 26.18
CA ASN A 373 6.55 -28.04 25.35
C ASN A 373 7.37 -29.34 25.15
N LYS A 374 8.71 -29.22 25.04
CA LYS A 374 9.61 -30.40 25.00
C LYS A 374 9.53 -31.18 26.30
N ALA A 375 9.50 -30.53 27.46
CA ALA A 375 9.36 -31.20 28.75
C ALA A 375 8.03 -31.96 28.86
N LEU A 376 6.92 -31.35 28.38
CA LEU A 376 5.62 -32.00 28.31
C LEU A 376 5.66 -33.28 27.43
N ALA A 377 6.27 -33.20 26.25
CA ALA A 377 6.42 -34.31 25.36
C ALA A 377 7.30 -35.45 25.97
N LEU A 378 8.37 -35.06 26.67
CA LEU A 378 9.23 -36.02 27.41
C LEU A 378 8.46 -36.68 28.56
N HIS A 379 7.66 -35.94 29.31
CA HIS A 379 6.79 -36.45 30.35
C HIS A 379 5.80 -37.49 29.78
N ALA A 380 5.11 -37.14 28.67
CA ALA A 380 4.18 -38.05 28.01
C ALA A 380 4.87 -39.36 27.53
N LEU A 381 6.14 -39.30 27.13
CA LEU A 381 6.95 -40.46 26.77
C LEU A 381 7.57 -41.18 27.96
N LYS A 382 7.16 -40.88 29.20
CA LYS A 382 7.70 -41.44 30.44
C LYS A 382 9.21 -41.19 30.66
N ARG A 383 9.78 -40.17 30.00
CA ARG A 383 11.18 -39.76 30.19
C ARG A 383 11.26 -38.72 31.30
N TYR A 384 10.80 -39.11 32.49
CA TYR A 384 10.52 -38.25 33.62
C TYR A 384 11.74 -37.42 34.05
N ASP A 385 12.91 -38.04 34.20
CA ASP A 385 14.14 -37.33 34.65
C ASP A 385 14.50 -36.18 33.73
N LYS A 386 14.35 -36.38 32.42
CA LYS A 386 14.64 -35.30 31.45
C LYS A 386 13.59 -34.21 31.49
N ALA A 387 12.32 -34.56 31.68
CA ALA A 387 11.22 -33.58 31.80
C ALA A 387 11.37 -32.76 33.07
N ILE A 388 11.61 -33.39 34.23
CA ILE A 388 11.81 -32.75 35.53
C ILE A 388 12.96 -31.78 35.46
N LYS A 389 14.11 -32.17 34.92
CA LYS A 389 15.27 -31.31 34.80
C LYS A 389 14.94 -30.03 34.03
N ILE A 390 14.21 -30.12 32.91
CA ILE A 390 13.83 -28.93 32.11
C ILE A 390 12.82 -28.07 32.86
N TYR A 391 11.85 -28.66 33.55
CA TYR A 391 10.91 -27.88 34.36
C TYR A 391 11.60 -27.11 35.49
N GLU A 392 12.57 -27.75 36.17
CA GLU A 392 13.32 -27.10 37.23
C GLU A 392 14.19 -25.96 36.69
N GLU A 393 14.89 -26.15 35.56
CA GLU A 393 15.66 -25.12 34.89
C GLU A 393 14.78 -23.92 34.54
N LEU A 394 13.56 -24.15 33.99
CA LEU A 394 12.63 -23.09 33.61
C LEU A 394 12.07 -22.34 34.82
N LEU A 395 11.71 -23.05 35.88
CA LEU A 395 11.16 -22.46 37.12
C LEU A 395 12.23 -21.68 37.90
N ALA A 396 13.51 -22.04 37.77
CA ALA A 396 14.61 -21.27 38.34
C ALA A 396 14.76 -19.89 37.67
N THR A 397 14.33 -19.73 36.44
CA THR A 397 14.43 -18.46 35.69
C THR A 397 13.18 -17.57 35.84
N LYS A 398 12.01 -18.19 35.91
CA LYS A 398 10.72 -17.48 36.00
C LYS A 398 9.70 -18.38 36.72
N ASP A 399 9.09 -17.81 37.77
CA ASP A 399 7.98 -18.48 38.45
C ASP A 399 6.78 -18.60 37.49
N ASN A 400 6.19 -19.81 37.45
CA ASN A 400 5.06 -20.13 36.59
C ASN A 400 4.22 -21.24 37.21
N GLU A 401 3.02 -20.91 37.67
CA GLU A 401 2.14 -21.84 38.37
C GLU A 401 1.82 -23.09 37.53
N ARG A 402 1.58 -22.95 36.22
CA ARG A 402 1.30 -24.07 35.33
C ARG A 402 2.48 -25.02 35.20
N LEU A 403 3.71 -24.48 35.07
CA LEU A 403 4.90 -25.32 35.02
C LEU A 403 5.19 -25.96 36.38
N SER A 404 4.92 -25.28 37.48
CA SER A 404 5.02 -25.87 38.81
C SER A 404 4.09 -27.07 38.97
N LYS A 405 2.83 -26.95 38.54
CA LYS A 405 1.88 -28.06 38.49
C LYS A 405 2.34 -29.23 37.61
N ASN A 406 2.92 -28.89 36.43
CA ASN A 406 3.46 -29.92 35.52
C ASN A 406 4.66 -30.63 36.13
N LEU A 407 5.52 -29.92 36.88
CA LEU A 407 6.65 -30.51 37.58
C LEU A 407 6.19 -31.44 38.71
N VAL A 408 5.21 -31.02 39.51
CA VAL A 408 4.59 -31.88 40.55
C VAL A 408 4.01 -33.13 39.92
N SER A 409 3.25 -32.99 38.82
CA SER A 409 2.71 -34.14 38.08
C SER A 409 3.80 -35.07 37.53
N ALA A 410 4.95 -34.51 37.08
CA ALA A 410 6.06 -35.28 36.58
C ALA A 410 6.75 -36.07 37.68
N TYR A 411 6.92 -35.51 38.89
CA TYR A 411 7.42 -36.20 40.06
C TYR A 411 6.49 -37.34 40.48
N ILE A 412 5.17 -37.09 40.59
CA ILE A 412 4.17 -38.11 40.91
C ILE A 412 4.23 -39.25 39.87
N SER A 413 4.23 -38.90 38.57
CA SER A 413 4.29 -39.91 37.51
C SER A 413 5.58 -40.75 37.53
N LYS A 414 6.71 -40.14 37.95
CA LYS A 414 8.00 -40.81 38.15
C LYS A 414 7.88 -41.80 39.33
N GLY A 415 7.31 -41.39 40.46
CA GLY A 415 7.07 -42.22 41.62
C GLY A 415 6.21 -43.41 41.29
N ASP A 416 5.06 -43.20 40.63
CA ASP A 416 4.18 -44.28 40.18
C ASP A 416 4.89 -45.26 39.24
N TYR A 417 5.66 -44.71 38.27
CA TYR A 417 6.43 -45.54 37.33
C TYR A 417 7.40 -46.44 38.09
N LEU A 418 8.11 -45.92 39.08
CA LEU A 418 9.08 -46.69 39.89
C LEU A 418 8.37 -47.75 40.75
N LEU A 419 7.19 -47.45 41.31
CA LEU A 419 6.37 -48.45 41.98
C LEU A 419 6.02 -49.62 41.04
N THR A 420 5.65 -49.34 39.78
CA THR A 420 5.33 -50.38 38.79
C THR A 420 6.54 -51.21 38.34
N GLN A 421 7.76 -50.74 38.64
CA GLN A 421 9.03 -51.42 38.34
C GLN A 421 9.60 -52.13 39.58
N ASP A 422 8.84 -52.26 40.65
CA ASP A 422 9.22 -52.82 41.95
C ASP A 422 10.40 -52.09 42.65
N LYS A 423 10.63 -50.80 42.23
CA LYS A 423 11.67 -49.93 42.79
C LYS A 423 11.11 -49.04 43.90
N TYR A 424 10.59 -49.71 44.93
CA TYR A 424 9.83 -49.06 45.99
C TYR A 424 10.63 -48.00 46.74
N LYS A 425 11.90 -48.29 47.07
CA LYS A 425 12.77 -47.33 47.76
C LYS A 425 13.07 -46.12 46.89
N GLU A 426 13.27 -46.28 45.57
CA GLU A 426 13.58 -45.23 44.64
C GLU A 426 12.34 -44.34 44.36
N SER A 427 11.12 -44.84 44.56
CA SER A 427 9.87 -44.10 44.37
C SER A 427 9.57 -43.05 45.45
N ILE A 428 10.23 -43.17 46.63
CA ILE A 428 10.00 -42.31 47.79
C ILE A 428 10.40 -40.86 47.45
N GLU A 429 11.62 -40.65 46.97
CA GLU A 429 12.15 -39.29 46.67
C GLU A 429 11.31 -38.51 45.73
N PRO A 430 10.80 -39.02 44.56
CA PRO A 430 9.89 -38.28 43.71
C PRO A 430 8.59 -37.85 44.38
N PHE A 431 7.96 -38.67 45.18
CA PHE A 431 6.75 -38.28 45.92
C PHE A 431 7.04 -37.20 46.97
N GLU A 432 8.14 -37.31 47.68
CA GLU A 432 8.58 -36.28 48.64
C GLU A 432 8.83 -34.94 47.92
N GLN A 433 9.46 -34.96 46.76
CA GLN A 433 9.65 -33.76 45.94
C GLN A 433 8.34 -33.12 45.47
N ALA A 434 7.36 -33.93 45.11
CA ALA A 434 6.01 -33.46 44.76
C ALA A 434 5.35 -32.76 45.94
N ILE A 435 5.42 -33.33 47.15
CA ILE A 435 4.87 -32.77 48.39
C ILE A 435 5.60 -31.52 48.81
N ALA A 436 6.92 -31.47 48.67
CA ALA A 436 7.74 -30.29 49.00
C ALA A 436 7.37 -29.08 48.14
N ARG A 437 6.89 -29.34 46.92
CA ARG A 437 6.44 -28.26 46.00
C ARG A 437 4.97 -27.92 46.16
N ASP A 438 4.15 -28.87 46.51
CA ASP A 438 2.73 -28.70 46.80
C ASP A 438 2.30 -29.60 47.94
N SER A 439 2.21 -29.08 49.14
CA SER A 439 1.86 -29.78 50.36
C SER A 439 0.43 -30.33 50.38
N ASN A 440 -0.42 -29.90 49.43
CA ASN A 440 -1.83 -30.35 49.32
C ASN A 440 -1.98 -31.50 48.27
N GLN A 441 -0.91 -32.15 47.87
CA GLN A 441 -0.95 -33.28 46.91
C GLN A 441 -1.31 -34.60 47.58
N SER A 442 -2.59 -34.84 47.81
CA SER A 442 -3.13 -36.06 48.44
C SER A 442 -2.59 -37.34 47.75
N TYR A 443 -2.51 -37.34 46.41
CA TYR A 443 -2.03 -38.50 45.67
C TYR A 443 -0.54 -38.79 45.91
N ALA A 444 0.28 -37.77 46.15
CA ALA A 444 1.70 -37.99 46.45
C ALA A 444 1.90 -38.63 47.84
N PHE A 445 1.08 -38.24 48.82
CA PHE A 445 1.03 -38.92 50.14
C PHE A 445 0.55 -40.37 50.00
N TYR A 446 -0.51 -40.61 49.19
CA TYR A 446 -1.00 -41.95 48.91
C TYR A 446 0.11 -42.81 48.22
N GLY A 447 0.87 -42.25 47.26
CA GLY A 447 1.99 -42.91 46.61
C GLY A 447 3.11 -43.27 47.60
N LEU A 448 3.44 -42.36 48.52
CA LEU A 448 4.38 -42.65 49.63
C LEU A 448 3.85 -43.77 50.52
N ALA A 449 2.57 -43.75 50.90
CA ALA A 449 1.97 -44.79 51.70
C ALA A 449 2.14 -46.17 51.03
N LYS A 450 1.84 -46.24 49.74
CA LYS A 450 2.04 -47.50 48.94
C LYS A 450 3.50 -47.92 48.90
N ALA A 451 4.44 -46.98 48.73
CA ALA A 451 5.88 -47.27 48.72
C ALA A 451 6.34 -47.85 50.07
N TYR A 452 5.91 -47.25 51.17
CA TYR A 452 6.29 -47.70 52.53
C TYR A 452 5.58 -48.99 52.91
N GLU A 453 4.31 -49.18 52.49
CA GLU A 453 3.61 -50.48 52.64
C GLU A 453 4.40 -51.61 52.00
N LEU A 454 4.83 -51.45 50.73
CA LEU A 454 5.61 -52.44 50.00
C LEU A 454 7.02 -52.67 50.53
N LEU A 455 7.54 -51.70 51.32
CA LEU A 455 8.80 -51.81 52.04
C LEU A 455 8.63 -52.36 53.48
N ASP A 456 7.43 -52.81 53.87
CA ASP A 456 7.04 -53.27 55.25
C ASP A 456 7.33 -52.22 56.35
N ASN A 457 7.34 -50.90 55.96
CA ASN A 457 7.46 -49.80 56.95
C ASN A 457 6.07 -49.31 57.34
N LYS A 458 5.45 -49.99 58.29
CA LYS A 458 4.06 -49.83 58.68
C LYS A 458 3.73 -48.45 59.24
N ASP A 459 4.63 -47.89 60.04
CA ASP A 459 4.42 -46.58 60.68
C ASP A 459 4.36 -45.46 59.62
N LEU A 460 5.32 -45.43 58.71
CA LEU A 460 5.35 -44.43 57.66
C LEU A 460 4.21 -44.63 56.65
N ALA A 461 3.84 -45.91 56.35
CA ALA A 461 2.68 -46.20 55.48
C ALA A 461 1.41 -45.64 56.10
N MET A 462 1.13 -45.89 57.38
CA MET A 462 -0.05 -45.41 58.09
C MET A 462 -0.11 -43.90 58.08
N THR A 463 0.98 -43.24 58.51
CA THR A 463 1.06 -41.78 58.54
C THR A 463 0.77 -41.13 57.20
N ASN A 464 1.25 -41.67 56.10
CA ASN A 464 1.03 -41.11 54.76
C ASN A 464 -0.36 -41.43 54.20
N TYR A 465 -0.98 -42.57 54.53
CA TYR A 465 -2.39 -42.82 54.25
C TYR A 465 -3.30 -41.83 54.97
N GLU A 466 -3.04 -41.60 56.25
CA GLU A 466 -3.81 -40.63 57.05
C GLU A 466 -3.71 -39.22 56.48
N LYS A 467 -2.50 -38.82 56.04
CA LYS A 467 -2.30 -37.51 55.37
C LYS A 467 -3.05 -37.43 54.04
N ALA A 468 -3.05 -38.45 53.23
CA ALA A 468 -3.80 -38.46 51.99
C ALA A 468 -5.30 -38.33 52.24
N LEU A 469 -5.83 -39.00 53.27
CA LEU A 469 -7.22 -38.91 53.66
C LEU A 469 -7.59 -37.60 54.41
N GLU A 470 -6.65 -36.99 55.12
CA GLU A 470 -6.83 -35.63 55.69
C GLU A 470 -7.09 -34.60 54.60
N ILE A 471 -6.39 -34.71 53.43
CA ILE A 471 -6.52 -33.77 52.29
C ILE A 471 -7.76 -34.12 51.46
N GLU A 472 -7.99 -35.39 51.14
CA GLU A 472 -9.14 -35.86 50.35
C GLU A 472 -9.90 -36.97 51.10
N PRO A 473 -10.74 -36.61 52.12
CA PRO A 473 -11.42 -37.59 52.97
C PRO A 473 -12.44 -38.46 52.21
N GLU A 474 -12.97 -37.97 51.10
CA GLU A 474 -13.99 -38.68 50.33
C GLU A 474 -13.43 -39.54 49.17
N LYS A 475 -12.09 -39.69 49.10
CA LYS A 475 -11.45 -40.48 48.04
C LYS A 475 -11.56 -41.99 48.33
N GLU A 476 -12.50 -42.65 47.69
CA GLU A 476 -12.79 -44.08 47.89
C GLU A 476 -11.55 -44.95 47.74
N LEU A 477 -10.64 -44.66 46.76
CA LEU A 477 -9.40 -45.39 46.55
C LEU A 477 -8.52 -45.36 47.82
N TYR A 478 -8.36 -44.21 48.45
CA TYR A 478 -7.51 -44.05 49.63
C TYR A 478 -8.11 -44.75 50.86
N LYS A 479 -9.42 -44.63 51.07
CA LYS A 479 -10.18 -45.30 52.14
C LYS A 479 -10.00 -46.82 52.02
N LYS A 480 -10.31 -47.38 50.88
CA LYS A 480 -10.25 -48.83 50.60
C LYS A 480 -8.85 -49.38 50.85
N ASP A 481 -7.81 -48.73 50.32
CA ASP A 481 -6.43 -49.22 50.45
C ASP A 481 -5.91 -49.03 51.88
N TYR A 482 -6.29 -47.95 52.55
CA TYR A 482 -5.99 -47.74 53.97
C TYR A 482 -6.63 -48.79 54.85
N GLU A 483 -7.95 -49.09 54.69
CA GLU A 483 -8.67 -50.15 55.43
C GLU A 483 -8.04 -51.52 55.17
N ALA A 484 -7.69 -51.83 53.92
CA ALA A 484 -7.01 -53.06 53.58
C ALA A 484 -5.64 -53.17 54.24
N PHE A 485 -4.89 -52.08 54.29
CA PHE A 485 -3.59 -52.00 54.96
C PHE A 485 -3.73 -52.20 56.48
N VAL A 486 -4.66 -51.44 57.13
CA VAL A 486 -4.93 -51.57 58.58
C VAL A 486 -5.32 -52.98 58.98
N ALA A 487 -6.09 -53.70 58.13
CA ALA A 487 -6.48 -55.10 58.35
C ALA A 487 -5.28 -56.08 58.40
N THR A 488 -4.11 -55.69 57.79
CA THR A 488 -2.88 -56.49 57.82
C THR A 488 -2.04 -56.25 59.07
N LEU A 489 -2.36 -55.25 59.86
CA LEU A 489 -1.59 -54.92 61.07
C LEU A 489 -1.93 -55.89 62.22
N PRO A 490 -0.98 -56.23 63.09
CA PRO A 490 -1.29 -57.06 64.30
C PRO A 490 -2.27 -56.31 65.18
N LYS A 491 -3.32 -57.00 65.63
CA LYS A 491 -4.28 -56.46 66.56
C LYS A 491 -3.54 -56.18 67.88
N THR A 492 -3.21 -54.92 68.09
CA THR A 492 -2.75 -54.40 69.40
C THR A 492 -3.99 -53.86 70.12
N ASP A 493 -4.20 -54.34 71.36
CA ASP A 493 -5.28 -53.78 72.24
C ASP A 493 -5.03 -52.27 72.41
N GLY A 494 -5.74 -51.40 71.65
CA GLY A 494 -5.65 -49.99 71.87
C GLY A 494 -5.72 -49.10 70.62
N ILE A 495 -6.33 -49.51 69.51
CA ILE A 495 -6.59 -48.65 68.35
C ILE A 495 -7.91 -47.88 68.57
N PRO A 496 -7.96 -46.53 68.37
CA PRO A 496 -9.23 -45.78 68.48
C PRO A 496 -10.17 -46.22 67.36
N GLU A 497 -11.43 -46.54 67.71
CA GLU A 497 -12.50 -46.84 66.76
C GLU A 497 -12.60 -45.74 65.71
N VAL A 498 -12.45 -46.09 64.43
CA VAL A 498 -12.85 -45.26 63.32
C VAL A 498 -14.37 -45.03 63.38
N LYS A 499 -14.79 -43.84 63.62
CA LYS A 499 -16.23 -43.46 63.62
C LYS A 499 -16.83 -43.76 62.25
N ASN A 500 -17.64 -44.81 62.27
CA ASN A 500 -18.40 -45.32 61.13
C ASN A 500 -19.51 -44.32 60.75
N THR A 501 -19.37 -43.63 59.64
CA THR A 501 -20.44 -42.88 59.02
C THR A 501 -21.07 -43.72 57.94
N ASN A 502 -22.05 -44.53 58.33
CA ASN A 502 -22.92 -45.30 57.41
C ASN A 502 -23.78 -44.34 56.59
N ASN A 503 -23.51 -44.28 55.27
CA ASN A 503 -24.55 -44.24 54.24
C ASN A 503 -23.84 -44.43 52.87
N ILE A 504 -23.82 -45.69 52.37
CA ILE A 504 -23.26 -46.00 51.05
C ILE A 504 -24.42 -46.51 50.18
N THR A 505 -24.80 -45.75 49.22
CA THR A 505 -25.53 -46.20 48.03
C THR A 505 -24.54 -46.61 46.95
N THR A 506 -24.60 -47.87 46.58
CA THR A 506 -23.74 -48.52 45.56
C THR A 506 -23.95 -47.91 44.19
N LEU A 507 -22.86 -47.54 43.52
CA LEU A 507 -22.77 -47.25 42.07
C LEU A 507 -21.65 -48.06 41.44
N PRO A 508 -21.74 -48.42 40.14
CA PRO A 508 -20.99 -49.52 39.55
C PRO A 508 -19.55 -49.13 39.14
N ASP A 509 -18.74 -50.18 39.16
CA ASP A 509 -17.33 -50.28 38.70
C ASP A 509 -17.15 -49.77 37.27
N THR A 510 -16.33 -48.74 37.07
CA THR A 510 -15.75 -48.39 35.80
C THR A 510 -14.25 -48.12 35.96
N SER A 511 -13.50 -49.21 35.90
CA SER A 511 -12.04 -49.15 35.73
C SER A 511 -11.68 -48.71 34.31
N GLU A 512 -11.67 -47.43 34.05
CA GLU A 512 -10.94 -46.83 32.92
C GLU A 512 -10.16 -45.63 33.41
N LYS A 513 -8.86 -45.83 33.61
CA LYS A 513 -7.88 -44.76 33.77
C LYS A 513 -7.82 -44.00 32.45
N LYS A 514 -8.55 -42.86 32.34
CA LYS A 514 -8.26 -41.89 31.27
C LYS A 514 -6.94 -41.20 31.57
N PRO A 515 -5.97 -41.20 30.64
CA PRO A 515 -4.75 -40.43 30.82
C PRO A 515 -5.10 -38.95 30.93
N VAL A 516 -4.45 -38.22 31.84
CA VAL A 516 -4.52 -36.76 31.94
C VAL A 516 -4.03 -36.20 30.61
N VAL A 517 -4.93 -35.62 29.83
CA VAL A 517 -4.57 -34.99 28.56
C VAL A 517 -3.88 -33.67 28.90
N ILE A 518 -2.55 -33.69 28.84
CA ILE A 518 -1.72 -32.51 29.03
C ILE A 518 -1.76 -31.73 27.70
N LYS A 519 -2.32 -30.52 27.73
CA LYS A 519 -2.35 -29.66 26.55
C LYS A 519 -1.02 -28.95 26.34
N PRO A 520 -0.53 -28.81 25.09
CA PRO A 520 0.64 -28.03 24.76
C PRO A 520 0.50 -26.57 25.17
N VAL A 521 1.60 -25.94 25.56
CA VAL A 521 1.64 -24.50 25.81
C VAL A 521 1.68 -23.75 24.48
N SER A 522 0.68 -22.91 24.19
CA SER A 522 0.68 -22.02 23.02
C SER A 522 1.10 -20.60 23.42
N ASN A 523 1.58 -19.80 22.45
CA ASN A 523 1.94 -18.40 22.69
C ASN A 523 0.73 -17.55 23.17
N GLU A 524 -0.50 -17.97 22.88
CA GLU A 524 -1.73 -17.31 23.34
C GLU A 524 -2.01 -17.55 24.83
N ASP A 525 -1.56 -18.69 25.36
CA ASP A 525 -1.78 -19.05 26.76
C ASP A 525 -0.93 -18.21 27.74
N PHE A 526 0.10 -17.49 27.24
CA PHE A 526 0.95 -16.62 28.04
C PHE A 526 0.52 -15.15 28.03
N ASN A 527 -0.36 -14.75 27.12
CA ASN A 527 -0.78 -13.34 26.94
C ASN A 527 -2.11 -13.00 27.63
N ASN A 528 -2.80 -13.97 28.27
CA ASN A 528 -4.13 -13.78 28.87
C ASN A 528 -4.09 -13.70 30.41
N GLU A 529 -3.19 -12.97 31.01
CA GLU A 529 -3.35 -12.50 32.37
C GLU A 529 -3.68 -11.00 32.36
N SER A 530 -4.97 -10.68 32.42
CA SER A 530 -5.47 -9.35 32.76
C SER A 530 -5.08 -9.02 34.21
N ALA A 531 -4.17 -8.08 34.39
CA ALA A 531 -3.87 -7.48 35.66
C ALA A 531 -5.07 -6.62 36.15
N PRO A 532 -5.35 -6.59 37.46
CA PRO A 532 -6.39 -5.72 38.01
C PRO A 532 -5.97 -4.26 37.96
N THR A 533 -6.87 -3.42 37.47
CA THR A 533 -6.76 -1.96 37.45
C THR A 533 -6.66 -1.39 38.85
N THR A 534 -5.52 -0.81 39.16
CA THR A 534 -5.43 0.23 40.20
C THR A 534 -4.67 1.42 39.61
N GLU A 535 -5.37 2.56 39.58
CA GLU A 535 -4.78 3.86 39.25
C GLU A 535 -3.65 4.23 40.20
N VAL A 536 -2.44 4.51 39.64
CA VAL A 536 -1.41 5.32 40.29
C VAL A 536 -0.75 6.22 39.27
N LYS A 537 -0.66 7.49 39.63
CA LYS A 537 -0.11 8.63 38.87
C LYS A 537 1.30 8.43 38.37
N GLN A 538 1.56 8.97 37.15
CA GLN A 538 2.88 9.11 36.53
C GLN A 538 3.92 9.84 37.40
N PRO A 539 5.22 9.51 37.22
CA PRO A 539 6.15 10.52 36.76
C PRO A 539 6.99 10.09 35.54
N ASP A 540 7.43 11.11 34.82
CA ASP A 540 8.17 11.08 33.54
C ASP A 540 9.43 10.18 33.52
N ALA A 541 9.51 9.30 32.51
CA ALA A 541 10.77 8.78 32.01
C ALA A 541 10.63 8.31 30.55
N LYS A 542 11.65 8.58 29.75
CA LYS A 542 11.83 8.36 28.32
C LYS A 542 11.46 6.93 27.86
N PRO A 543 10.93 6.75 26.63
CA PRO A 543 10.53 5.45 26.13
C PRO A 543 11.74 4.59 25.74
N THR A 544 11.86 3.44 26.37
CA THR A 544 12.64 2.32 25.87
C THR A 544 11.75 1.52 24.93
N GLU A 545 12.26 1.19 23.76
CA GLU A 545 11.61 0.37 22.74
C GLU A 545 11.12 -0.95 23.33
N VAL A 546 9.82 -1.13 23.36
CA VAL A 546 9.19 -2.44 23.57
C VAL A 546 8.88 -3.01 22.20
N ALA A 547 9.55 -4.11 21.85
CA ALA A 547 9.28 -4.87 20.65
C ALA A 547 7.81 -5.33 20.62
N GLN A 548 7.05 -4.77 19.69
CA GLN A 548 5.70 -5.24 19.40
C GLN A 548 5.75 -6.58 18.66
N PRO A 549 4.74 -7.46 18.83
CA PRO A 549 4.66 -8.72 18.09
C PRO A 549 4.58 -8.40 16.59
N LYS A 550 5.45 -9.02 15.81
CA LYS A 550 5.42 -8.96 14.34
C LYS A 550 4.09 -9.55 13.86
N GLN A 551 3.14 -8.70 13.55
CA GLN A 551 2.05 -9.06 12.64
C GLN A 551 2.69 -9.49 11.31
N ASN A 552 2.20 -10.59 10.74
CA ASN A 552 2.57 -11.03 9.40
C ASN A 552 2.10 -10.00 8.38
N THR A 553 2.86 -8.93 8.22
CA THR A 553 2.70 -7.99 7.14
C THR A 553 3.56 -8.51 5.98
N THR A 554 2.94 -9.25 5.07
CA THR A 554 3.44 -9.28 3.70
C THR A 554 3.36 -7.83 3.24
N THR A 555 4.49 -7.16 3.21
CA THR A 555 4.56 -5.70 3.05
C THR A 555 4.03 -5.31 1.67
N ALA A 556 3.35 -4.17 1.58
CA ALA A 556 2.92 -3.56 0.33
C ALA A 556 4.06 -3.40 -0.69
N LYS A 557 5.31 -3.38 -0.24
CA LYS A 557 6.49 -3.43 -1.09
C LYS A 557 6.53 -4.68 -1.97
N GLY A 558 6.18 -5.85 -1.43
CA GLY A 558 6.07 -7.08 -2.22
C GLY A 558 4.92 -7.01 -3.24
N LEU A 559 3.85 -6.28 -2.95
CA LEU A 559 2.75 -6.02 -3.88
C LEU A 559 3.23 -5.11 -5.02
N SER A 560 3.95 -4.03 -4.72
CA SER A 560 4.52 -3.11 -5.71
C SER A 560 5.47 -3.82 -6.68
N ASP A 561 6.43 -4.56 -6.14
CA ASP A 561 7.43 -5.28 -6.96
C ASP A 561 6.78 -6.33 -7.87
N ASN A 562 5.71 -6.99 -7.39
CA ASN A 562 4.94 -7.95 -8.18
C ASN A 562 4.06 -7.29 -9.26
N LEU A 563 3.61 -6.05 -9.05
CA LEU A 563 2.78 -5.33 -10.00
C LEU A 563 3.57 -4.65 -11.11
N ASP A 564 4.81 -4.23 -10.84
CA ASP A 564 5.67 -3.61 -11.85
C ASP A 564 6.04 -4.57 -13.02
N HIS A 565 6.07 -5.89 -12.76
CA HIS A 565 6.24 -6.92 -13.80
C HIS A 565 4.99 -7.21 -14.65
N LEU A 566 3.82 -6.66 -14.29
CA LEU A 566 2.54 -6.96 -14.95
C LEU A 566 2.24 -6.10 -16.17
N MET A 567 3.08 -5.10 -16.47
CA MET A 567 2.84 -4.15 -17.58
C MET A 567 3.02 -4.75 -18.98
N ILE A 568 3.21 -6.07 -19.15
CA ILE A 568 3.69 -6.65 -20.41
C ILE A 568 2.74 -7.66 -21.10
N GLN A 569 1.46 -7.77 -20.77
CA GLN A 569 0.53 -8.53 -21.66
C GLN A 569 -0.87 -7.92 -21.71
N LYS A 570 -1.23 -7.39 -22.88
CA LYS A 570 -2.53 -6.77 -23.19
C LYS A 570 -3.44 -7.68 -24.02
N PRO A 571 -4.79 -7.69 -23.81
CA PRO A 571 -5.75 -8.32 -24.72
C PRO A 571 -5.90 -7.52 -26.02
N GLN A 572 -6.12 -8.20 -27.15
CA GLN A 572 -6.16 -7.61 -28.51
C GLN A 572 -7.23 -6.51 -28.73
N ILE A 573 -8.32 -6.51 -27.98
CA ILE A 573 -9.42 -5.52 -28.16
C ILE A 573 -9.07 -4.19 -27.50
N ASP A 574 -8.50 -4.21 -26.29
CA ASP A 574 -8.06 -3.00 -25.58
C ASP A 574 -6.91 -2.30 -26.29
N ASP A 575 -6.03 -3.07 -26.95
CA ASP A 575 -4.93 -2.52 -27.74
C ASP A 575 -5.45 -1.83 -29.00
N LYS A 576 -6.50 -2.38 -29.64
CA LYS A 576 -7.15 -1.73 -30.78
C LYS A 576 -7.81 -0.42 -30.35
N VAL A 577 -8.53 -0.40 -29.25
CA VAL A 577 -9.19 0.81 -28.71
C VAL A 577 -8.16 1.88 -28.39
N LYS A 578 -7.09 1.54 -27.66
CA LYS A 578 -6.00 2.47 -27.32
C LYS A 578 -5.26 2.99 -28.55
N THR A 579 -5.04 2.13 -29.53
CA THR A 579 -4.41 2.53 -30.80
C THR A 579 -5.31 3.53 -31.54
N LEU A 580 -6.61 3.26 -31.65
CA LEU A 580 -7.56 4.16 -32.29
C LEU A 580 -7.72 5.50 -31.55
N ILE A 581 -7.71 5.50 -30.20
CA ILE A 581 -7.71 6.75 -29.41
C ILE A 581 -6.44 7.55 -29.72
N LYS A 582 -5.27 6.91 -29.71
CA LYS A 582 -4.01 7.57 -30.01
C LYS A 582 -3.98 8.11 -31.44
N GLU A 583 -4.40 7.33 -32.43
CA GLU A 583 -4.51 7.78 -33.83
C GLU A 583 -5.45 8.98 -33.94
N GLY A 584 -6.60 8.94 -33.24
CA GLY A 584 -7.56 10.04 -33.18
C GLY A 584 -6.95 11.29 -32.54
N ASP A 585 -6.22 11.14 -31.42
CA ASP A 585 -5.55 12.26 -30.75
C ASP A 585 -4.42 12.87 -31.59
N ASP A 586 -3.66 12.04 -32.30
CA ASP A 586 -2.59 12.49 -33.18
C ASP A 586 -3.16 13.21 -34.43
N LEU A 587 -4.25 12.70 -35.00
CA LEU A 587 -4.99 13.35 -36.09
C LEU A 587 -5.59 14.70 -35.64
N TYR A 588 -6.15 14.76 -34.43
CA TYR A 588 -6.68 16.01 -33.86
C TYR A 588 -5.56 17.05 -33.66
N LYS A 589 -4.41 16.64 -33.13
CA LYS A 589 -3.24 17.53 -33.01
C LYS A 589 -2.72 18.02 -34.36
N ALA A 590 -2.85 17.19 -35.39
CA ALA A 590 -2.50 17.56 -36.77
C ALA A 590 -3.58 18.43 -37.47
N GLY A 591 -4.67 18.81 -36.78
CA GLY A 591 -5.77 19.59 -37.36
C GLY A 591 -6.68 18.81 -38.30
N ARG A 592 -6.51 17.49 -38.42
CA ARG A 592 -7.32 16.58 -39.27
C ARG A 592 -8.58 16.14 -38.53
N ASN A 593 -9.45 17.11 -38.20
CA ASN A 593 -10.55 16.92 -37.28
C ASN A 593 -11.56 15.85 -37.72
N THR A 594 -11.88 15.80 -39.01
CA THR A 594 -12.83 14.82 -39.55
C THR A 594 -12.31 13.39 -39.41
N GLU A 595 -11.05 13.17 -39.70
CA GLU A 595 -10.41 11.86 -39.58
C GLU A 595 -10.22 11.45 -38.10
N ALA A 596 -9.90 12.41 -37.23
CA ALA A 596 -9.89 12.18 -35.78
C ALA A 596 -11.27 11.74 -35.27
N LEU A 597 -12.32 12.42 -35.75
CA LEU A 597 -13.71 12.09 -35.41
C LEU A 597 -14.11 10.66 -35.84
N GLU A 598 -13.68 10.24 -37.04
CA GLU A 598 -13.92 8.85 -37.51
C GLU A 598 -13.26 7.83 -36.55
N LYS A 599 -12.05 8.08 -36.11
CA LYS A 599 -11.37 7.23 -35.12
C LYS A 599 -12.11 7.18 -33.77
N TYR A 600 -12.53 8.32 -33.24
CA TYR A 600 -13.32 8.35 -32.00
C TYR A 600 -14.65 7.65 -32.13
N ILE A 601 -15.33 7.75 -33.28
CA ILE A 601 -16.57 7.00 -33.55
C ILE A 601 -16.28 5.50 -33.62
N GLU A 602 -15.16 5.05 -34.19
CA GLU A 602 -14.77 3.65 -34.19
C GLU A 602 -14.52 3.15 -32.78
N VAL A 603 -13.83 3.95 -31.94
CA VAL A 603 -13.67 3.66 -30.51
C VAL A 603 -15.00 3.47 -29.81
N LEU A 604 -15.94 4.40 -30.01
CA LEU A 604 -17.27 4.34 -29.39
C LEU A 604 -18.15 3.20 -29.88
N LYS A 605 -17.83 2.58 -31.01
CA LYS A 605 -18.46 1.33 -31.46
C LYS A 605 -17.91 0.12 -30.72
N LEU A 606 -16.58 0.13 -30.39
CA LEU A 606 -15.90 -0.93 -29.67
C LEU A 606 -16.07 -0.81 -28.15
N SER A 607 -16.06 0.42 -27.65
CA SER A 607 -16.19 0.78 -26.24
C SER A 607 -17.30 1.85 -26.08
N PRO A 608 -18.58 1.47 -26.05
CA PRO A 608 -19.69 2.40 -26.01
C PRO A 608 -19.79 3.28 -24.78
N ASN A 609 -19.13 2.88 -23.70
CA ASN A 609 -19.16 3.56 -22.39
C ASN A 609 -17.87 4.35 -22.12
N ASP A 610 -17.15 4.77 -23.15
CA ASP A 610 -15.99 5.65 -23.03
C ASP A 610 -16.47 7.12 -23.03
N ASP A 611 -16.57 7.70 -21.82
CA ASP A 611 -17.03 9.07 -21.60
C ASP A 611 -16.05 10.10 -22.17
N LEU A 612 -14.74 9.86 -22.04
CA LEU A 612 -13.70 10.75 -22.55
C LEU A 612 -13.72 10.81 -24.08
N THR A 613 -13.83 9.67 -24.77
CA THR A 613 -13.92 9.62 -26.22
C THR A 613 -15.26 10.22 -26.71
N ALA A 614 -16.35 10.01 -25.99
CA ALA A 614 -17.61 10.68 -26.29
C ALA A 614 -17.49 12.21 -26.14
N PHE A 615 -16.83 12.69 -25.10
CA PHE A 615 -16.54 14.12 -24.92
C PHE A 615 -15.68 14.68 -26.03
N LYS A 616 -14.58 14.00 -26.44
CA LYS A 616 -13.72 14.40 -27.57
C LYS A 616 -14.49 14.48 -28.88
N ALA A 617 -15.35 13.49 -29.16
CA ALA A 617 -16.24 13.51 -30.33
C ALA A 617 -17.23 14.70 -30.27
N GLY A 618 -17.78 15.01 -29.10
CA GLY A 618 -18.61 16.19 -28.88
C GLY A 618 -17.87 17.51 -29.19
N ASN A 619 -16.61 17.61 -28.76
CA ASN A 619 -15.76 18.77 -29.05
C ASN A 619 -15.50 18.95 -30.54
N LEU A 620 -15.24 17.86 -31.29
CA LEU A 620 -15.05 17.92 -32.73
C LEU A 620 -16.32 18.31 -33.47
N TYR A 621 -17.47 17.76 -33.11
CA TYR A 621 -18.75 18.20 -33.71
C TYR A 621 -19.07 19.67 -33.42
N LYS A 622 -18.69 20.17 -32.23
CA LYS A 622 -18.78 21.61 -31.91
C LYS A 622 -17.90 22.43 -32.83
N LEU A 623 -16.63 22.00 -33.07
CA LEU A 623 -15.70 22.66 -34.00
C LEU A 623 -16.22 22.63 -35.46
N GLU A 624 -16.88 21.53 -35.88
CA GLU A 624 -17.50 21.41 -37.20
C GLU A 624 -18.82 22.19 -37.33
N ASN A 625 -19.17 22.98 -36.33
CA ASN A 625 -20.44 23.75 -36.27
C ASN A 625 -21.67 22.87 -36.39
N ASN A 626 -21.63 21.65 -35.83
CA ASN A 626 -22.74 20.71 -35.80
C ASN A 626 -23.30 20.56 -34.37
N PRO A 627 -24.11 21.52 -33.90
CA PRO A 627 -24.53 21.55 -32.49
C PRO A 627 -25.39 20.35 -32.10
N GLU A 628 -26.19 19.77 -33.01
CA GLU A 628 -27.07 18.64 -32.70
C GLU A 628 -26.26 17.39 -32.35
N LYS A 629 -25.23 17.09 -33.12
CA LYS A 629 -24.34 15.99 -32.83
C LYS A 629 -23.48 16.27 -31.61
N ALA A 630 -22.98 17.51 -31.45
CA ALA A 630 -22.25 17.89 -30.25
C ALA A 630 -23.06 17.64 -28.97
N ILE A 631 -24.35 18.07 -28.94
CA ILE A 631 -25.27 17.80 -27.84
C ILE A 631 -25.41 16.29 -27.60
N THR A 632 -25.59 15.50 -28.68
CA THR A 632 -25.71 14.05 -28.56
C THR A 632 -24.51 13.41 -27.88
N TYR A 633 -23.31 13.78 -28.27
CA TYR A 633 -22.09 13.17 -27.73
C TYR A 633 -21.73 13.70 -26.35
N TYR A 634 -21.96 14.96 -26.02
CA TYR A 634 -21.81 15.46 -24.65
C TYR A 634 -22.82 14.78 -23.70
N ARG A 635 -24.10 14.63 -24.13
CA ARG A 635 -25.06 13.88 -23.33
C ARG A 635 -24.66 12.43 -23.15
N LYS A 636 -24.05 11.81 -24.16
CA LYS A 636 -23.51 10.46 -24.05
C LYS A 636 -22.39 10.40 -23.02
N ALA A 637 -21.44 11.31 -23.05
CA ALA A 637 -20.39 11.43 -22.03
C ALA A 637 -20.98 11.57 -20.61
N ILE A 638 -21.94 12.47 -20.44
CA ILE A 638 -22.65 12.72 -19.18
C ILE A 638 -23.50 11.50 -18.73
N SER A 639 -24.08 10.74 -19.65
CA SER A 639 -24.84 9.53 -19.29
C SER A 639 -23.96 8.44 -18.69
N VAL A 640 -22.70 8.38 -19.09
CA VAL A 640 -21.68 7.48 -18.56
C VAL A 640 -21.10 8.03 -17.27
N ASN A 641 -20.72 9.31 -17.28
CA ASN A 641 -20.13 10.00 -16.13
C ASN A 641 -20.94 11.27 -15.79
N LYS A 642 -21.85 11.14 -14.83
CA LYS A 642 -22.75 12.26 -14.43
C LYS A 642 -22.01 13.44 -13.79
N ASN A 643 -20.77 13.20 -13.31
CA ASN A 643 -19.95 14.19 -12.64
C ASN A 643 -18.90 14.83 -13.58
N TYR A 644 -19.04 14.66 -14.89
CA TYR A 644 -18.10 15.20 -15.87
C TYR A 644 -18.38 16.70 -16.11
N SER A 645 -17.78 17.55 -15.26
CA SER A 645 -17.98 19.01 -15.28
C SER A 645 -17.72 19.65 -16.65
N ASP A 646 -16.62 19.25 -17.34
CA ASP A 646 -16.30 19.80 -18.66
C ASP A 646 -17.32 19.43 -19.73
N ALA A 647 -17.90 18.21 -19.65
CA ALA A 647 -18.95 17.79 -20.57
C ALA A 647 -20.24 18.62 -20.34
N TRP A 648 -20.59 18.87 -19.07
CA TRP A 648 -21.70 19.76 -18.73
C TRP A 648 -21.43 21.19 -19.18
N PHE A 649 -20.22 21.71 -18.95
CA PHE A 649 -19.82 23.07 -19.35
C PHE A 649 -19.90 23.24 -20.87
N ASN A 650 -19.27 22.33 -21.63
CA ASN A 650 -19.30 22.42 -23.10
C ASN A 650 -20.71 22.21 -23.68
N LEU A 651 -21.54 21.36 -23.07
CA LEU A 651 -22.96 21.23 -23.42
C LEU A 651 -23.70 22.56 -23.21
N GLY A 652 -23.45 23.23 -22.08
CA GLY A 652 -23.99 24.57 -21.78
C GLY A 652 -23.60 25.60 -22.83
N LEU A 653 -22.34 25.60 -23.27
CA LEU A 653 -21.86 26.48 -24.34
C LEU A 653 -22.56 26.24 -25.67
N VAL A 654 -22.84 24.97 -26.02
CA VAL A 654 -23.58 24.65 -27.23
C VAL A 654 -25.04 25.14 -27.15
N TYR A 655 -25.69 24.98 -26.00
CA TYR A 655 -27.03 25.54 -25.78
C TYR A 655 -27.04 27.06 -25.83
N ALA A 656 -26.01 27.74 -25.26
CA ALA A 656 -25.85 29.17 -25.36
C ALA A 656 -25.77 29.65 -26.82
N GLY A 657 -24.99 28.97 -27.66
CA GLY A 657 -24.85 29.23 -29.06
C GLY A 657 -26.16 29.01 -29.88
N LYS A 658 -27.09 28.17 -29.35
CA LYS A 658 -28.45 27.99 -29.91
C LYS A 658 -29.47 28.93 -29.29
N GLU A 659 -29.09 29.84 -28.43
CA GLU A 659 -29.95 30.74 -27.65
C GLU A 659 -30.99 29.98 -26.78
N ASP A 660 -30.70 28.70 -26.45
CA ASP A 660 -31.50 27.92 -25.51
C ASP A 660 -31.01 28.19 -24.09
N PHE A 661 -31.26 29.40 -23.59
CA PHE A 661 -30.74 29.88 -22.33
C PHE A 661 -31.24 29.07 -21.12
N LYS A 662 -32.39 28.42 -21.23
CA LYS A 662 -32.88 27.53 -20.15
C LYS A 662 -31.97 26.31 -19.96
N ASN A 663 -31.76 25.52 -21.01
CA ASN A 663 -30.88 24.33 -20.94
C ASN A 663 -29.42 24.73 -20.72
N CYS A 664 -29.00 25.90 -21.24
CA CYS A 664 -27.69 26.49 -20.96
C CYS A 664 -27.47 26.68 -19.47
N ARG A 665 -28.38 27.35 -18.75
CA ARG A 665 -28.29 27.59 -17.31
C ARG A 665 -28.37 26.31 -16.49
N ASP A 666 -29.22 25.35 -16.89
CA ASP A 666 -29.28 24.04 -16.22
C ASP A 666 -27.93 23.33 -16.26
N CYS A 667 -27.23 23.40 -17.38
CA CYS A 667 -25.88 22.84 -17.51
C CYS A 667 -24.86 23.56 -16.64
N PHE A 668 -24.78 24.91 -16.65
CA PHE A 668 -23.81 25.64 -15.86
C PHE A 668 -24.10 25.56 -14.36
N ASN A 669 -25.37 25.53 -13.95
CA ASN A 669 -25.71 25.25 -12.55
C ASN A 669 -25.24 23.87 -12.11
N LYS A 670 -25.31 22.87 -13.01
CA LYS A 670 -24.76 21.55 -12.71
C LYS A 670 -23.24 21.55 -12.60
N VAL A 671 -22.53 22.35 -13.42
CA VAL A 671 -21.09 22.56 -13.27
C VAL A 671 -20.77 23.16 -11.90
N ILE A 672 -21.49 24.20 -11.48
CA ILE A 672 -21.30 24.85 -10.17
C ILE A 672 -21.62 23.90 -9.01
N GLU A 673 -22.66 23.05 -9.15
CA GLU A 673 -22.96 22.02 -8.14
C GLU A 673 -21.81 21.04 -7.99
N LEU A 674 -21.17 20.66 -9.10
CA LEU A 674 -20.05 19.71 -9.12
C LEU A 674 -18.71 20.36 -8.72
N SER A 675 -18.52 21.62 -9.07
CA SER A 675 -17.28 22.39 -8.89
C SER A 675 -17.64 23.86 -8.57
N PRO A 676 -17.87 24.20 -7.29
CA PRO A 676 -18.35 25.54 -6.88
C PRO A 676 -17.36 26.69 -7.14
N ASP A 677 -16.11 26.37 -7.42
CA ASP A 677 -15.01 27.27 -7.75
C ASP A 677 -14.70 27.37 -9.25
N TYR A 678 -15.52 26.72 -10.09
CA TYR A 678 -15.37 26.80 -11.55
C TYR A 678 -15.80 28.18 -12.06
N ALA A 679 -14.88 29.15 -11.99
CA ALA A 679 -15.13 30.56 -12.28
C ALA A 679 -15.86 30.81 -13.61
N TYR A 680 -15.45 30.15 -14.71
CA TYR A 680 -16.07 30.32 -16.03
C TYR A 680 -17.53 29.91 -16.12
N ALA A 681 -18.03 29.03 -15.23
CA ALA A 681 -19.45 28.70 -15.20
C ALA A 681 -20.30 29.87 -14.72
N TYR A 682 -19.82 30.64 -13.74
CA TYR A 682 -20.47 31.85 -13.28
C TYR A 682 -20.45 32.94 -14.37
N TYR A 683 -19.32 33.09 -15.07
CA TYR A 683 -19.25 34.03 -16.21
C TYR A 683 -20.26 33.68 -17.31
N ALA A 684 -20.35 32.38 -17.66
CA ALA A 684 -21.28 31.91 -18.68
C ALA A 684 -22.77 32.04 -18.25
N LEU A 685 -23.05 31.81 -16.96
CA LEU A 685 -24.36 32.09 -16.36
C LEU A 685 -24.71 33.58 -16.44
N ALA A 686 -23.78 34.47 -16.07
CA ALA A 686 -23.96 35.90 -16.13
C ALA A 686 -24.32 36.35 -17.56
N LEU A 687 -23.56 35.89 -18.56
CA LEU A 687 -23.86 36.15 -19.98
C LEU A 687 -25.25 35.66 -20.39
N SER A 688 -25.66 34.49 -19.94
CA SER A 688 -26.97 33.92 -20.28
C SER A 688 -28.14 34.73 -19.70
N TYR A 689 -27.98 35.23 -18.46
CA TYR A 689 -28.95 36.11 -17.83
C TYR A 689 -28.97 37.51 -18.45
N GLU A 690 -27.81 38.02 -18.83
CA GLU A 690 -27.68 39.32 -19.52
C GLU A 690 -28.42 39.29 -20.88
N LYS A 691 -28.32 38.23 -21.66
CA LYS A 691 -29.03 38.06 -22.93
C LYS A 691 -30.56 38.08 -22.79
N GLU A 692 -31.08 37.68 -21.65
CA GLU A 692 -32.50 37.76 -21.31
C GLU A 692 -32.87 39.04 -20.54
N ASN A 693 -31.96 40.01 -20.43
CA ASN A 693 -32.13 41.27 -19.70
C ASN A 693 -32.41 41.07 -18.19
N ASN A 694 -32.04 39.92 -17.64
CA ASN A 694 -32.12 39.69 -16.19
C ASN A 694 -30.85 40.21 -15.51
N PHE A 695 -30.75 41.55 -15.43
CA PHE A 695 -29.54 42.22 -14.96
C PHE A 695 -29.17 41.88 -13.52
N ASP A 696 -30.16 41.66 -12.64
CA ASP A 696 -29.91 41.26 -11.25
C ASP A 696 -29.09 40.00 -11.15
N LYS A 697 -29.54 38.94 -11.81
CA LYS A 697 -28.85 37.65 -11.81
C LYS A 697 -27.55 37.70 -12.63
N ALA A 698 -27.48 38.52 -13.66
CA ALA A 698 -26.26 38.70 -14.41
C ALA A 698 -25.16 39.31 -13.51
N ILE A 699 -25.49 40.40 -12.78
CA ILE A 699 -24.57 41.07 -11.85
C ILE A 699 -24.13 40.10 -10.76
N GLU A 700 -25.07 39.38 -10.10
CA GLU A 700 -24.76 38.42 -9.05
C GLU A 700 -23.70 37.37 -9.51
N ASN A 701 -23.85 36.84 -10.70
CA ASN A 701 -22.94 35.84 -11.23
C ASN A 701 -21.61 36.47 -11.71
N TYR A 702 -21.61 37.69 -12.25
CA TYR A 702 -20.36 38.40 -12.53
C TYR A 702 -19.58 38.76 -11.27
N GLU A 703 -20.24 39.14 -10.17
CA GLU A 703 -19.61 39.38 -8.88
C GLU A 703 -18.96 38.07 -8.33
N LYS A 704 -19.65 36.93 -8.50
CA LYS A 704 -19.10 35.64 -8.12
C LYS A 704 -17.89 35.27 -8.97
N TYR A 705 -17.98 35.45 -10.29
CA TYR A 705 -16.84 35.26 -11.20
C TYR A 705 -15.67 36.18 -10.79
N TYR A 706 -15.92 37.47 -10.53
CA TYR A 706 -14.91 38.43 -10.08
C TYR A 706 -14.20 38.00 -8.80
N SER A 707 -14.92 37.38 -7.87
CA SER A 707 -14.35 36.89 -6.62
C SER A 707 -13.44 35.68 -6.79
N LEU A 708 -13.60 34.91 -7.87
CA LEU A 708 -12.86 33.69 -8.18
C LEU A 708 -11.75 33.89 -9.23
N GLU A 709 -11.76 35.03 -9.94
CA GLU A 709 -10.76 35.37 -10.96
C GLU A 709 -9.50 35.95 -10.30
N ASP A 710 -8.31 35.58 -10.79
CA ASP A 710 -7.03 36.08 -10.27
C ASP A 710 -6.38 37.14 -11.15
N ASP A 711 -6.76 37.24 -12.45
CA ASP A 711 -6.17 38.20 -13.39
C ASP A 711 -6.74 39.59 -13.22
N ASP A 712 -5.89 40.54 -12.84
CA ASP A 712 -6.29 41.94 -12.59
C ASP A 712 -6.91 42.67 -13.80
N LEU A 713 -6.50 42.30 -15.03
CA LEU A 713 -7.08 42.89 -16.25
C LEU A 713 -8.50 42.40 -16.48
N THR A 714 -8.70 41.09 -16.29
CA THR A 714 -10.01 40.43 -16.38
C THR A 714 -10.95 40.99 -15.30
N LYS A 715 -10.47 41.09 -14.06
CA LYS A 715 -11.23 41.69 -12.95
C LYS A 715 -11.69 43.12 -13.28
N ARG A 716 -10.79 43.92 -13.84
CA ARG A 716 -11.15 45.31 -14.22
C ARG A 716 -12.23 45.31 -15.31
N ALA A 717 -12.11 44.46 -16.33
CA ALA A 717 -13.10 44.35 -17.40
C ALA A 717 -14.48 43.92 -16.87
N ILE A 718 -14.51 42.95 -15.97
CA ILE A 718 -15.75 42.47 -15.34
C ILE A 718 -16.37 43.52 -14.43
N LYS A 719 -15.55 44.23 -13.66
CA LYS A 719 -16.04 45.33 -12.83
C LYS A 719 -16.70 46.45 -13.68
N ASN A 720 -16.08 46.82 -14.79
CA ASN A 720 -16.68 47.80 -15.73
C ASN A 720 -18.02 47.27 -16.27
N ARG A 721 -18.10 45.94 -16.58
CA ARG A 721 -19.34 45.35 -17.07
C ARG A 721 -20.44 45.33 -16.01
N ILE A 722 -20.12 45.09 -14.77
CA ILE A 722 -21.05 45.19 -13.63
C ILE A 722 -21.57 46.60 -13.51
N ASP A 723 -20.69 47.62 -13.57
CA ASP A 723 -21.07 49.02 -13.47
C ASP A 723 -22.02 49.42 -14.63
N GLU A 724 -21.75 49.02 -15.88
CA GLU A 724 -22.63 49.23 -17.04
C GLU A 724 -24.02 48.57 -16.85
N LEU A 725 -24.08 47.35 -16.31
CA LEU A 725 -25.35 46.66 -16.07
C LEU A 725 -26.15 47.32 -14.94
N LEU A 726 -25.48 47.88 -13.92
CA LEU A 726 -26.13 48.68 -12.88
C LEU A 726 -26.77 49.96 -13.45
N GLU A 727 -26.07 50.64 -14.37
CA GLU A 727 -26.62 51.81 -15.05
C GLU A 727 -27.84 51.46 -15.92
N LEU A 728 -27.77 50.38 -16.71
CA LEU A 728 -28.89 49.89 -17.53
C LEU A 728 -30.11 49.47 -16.68
N LYS A 729 -29.86 48.83 -15.52
CA LYS A 729 -30.91 48.49 -14.57
C LYS A 729 -31.62 49.74 -14.03
N ASN A 730 -30.85 50.78 -13.66
CA ASN A 730 -31.41 52.02 -13.14
C ASN A 730 -32.22 52.79 -14.21
N GLN A 731 -31.77 52.77 -15.46
CA GLN A 731 -32.52 53.37 -16.59
C GLN A 731 -33.85 52.65 -16.87
N ASN A 732 -33.87 51.30 -16.79
CA ASN A 732 -35.09 50.53 -17.00
C ASN A 732 -36.05 50.60 -15.79
N GLY A 733 -35.53 50.83 -14.56
CA GLY A 733 -36.36 51.07 -13.35
C GLY A 733 -37.02 52.42 -13.26
N SER A 734 -36.52 53.44 -14.03
CA SER A 734 -37.11 54.80 -14.08
C SER A 734 -38.21 54.93 -15.13
N ASN A 735 -38.44 53.92 -15.97
CA ASN A 735 -39.46 53.92 -17.05
C ASN A 735 -40.67 53.02 -16.75
N ASN A 736 -40.75 52.42 -15.56
CA ASN A 736 -41.91 51.74 -15.00
C ASN A 736 -42.38 52.51 -13.75
#